data_3a9c0f595b698fc2b8a213487c151cdf
#
_entry.id   3a9c0f595b698fc2b8a213487c151cdf
#
_cell.length_a   1.000
_cell.length_b   1.000
_cell.length_c   1.000
_cell.angle_alpha   90.00
_cell.angle_beta   90.00
_cell.angle_gamma   90.00
#
_symmetry.space_group_name_H-M   'P 1'
#
loop_
_entity.id
_entity.type
_entity.pdbx_description
1 polymer ?
#
loop_
_entity_poly.entity_id
_entity_poly.type
_entity_poly.pdbx_seq_one_letter_code
_entity_poly.pdbx_strand_id
1 'polypeptide(L)'
;MDNGNNSIRVKGARVNNLKNISVDIPRDTFTVITGLSGSGKSSLAFDTLYAEGQRRYVESLSSYARQFLGRMKKPECDFIEGLPPTIAIEQRAGNRNPRSTVGTQTEIYEYLKLLFARVGHTISPVSGKEVRKHSVDDVVNFMLSQPKGVRFTVLAPMPMRGGRNLEEQLRTSLKEGFTRIEHKGEMIRIEDLLSDSKMLADLSKHTKEIWLLVDRLSTDDSKETLSRLTDSVETAFFEGSGECALRFFDTPGTTLHKFTNRFEADGIKFEEPTDNLFSFNSPVGACPRCEGFGRIIGIDESLVIPNRALSVYDGAVVCWRGDVMTGWKDDFILHAQEHDFPIFTPYYQLTQEQKDYLWHGSGRGIDERGWEETCIDNFFKMLEKSQYKIQYRVMLARYRGKTTCPDCHGTRLRKEASYVKVGGKNINELVEMPISELKKFFDSLTLPEHEAKAAKRLLLEINSRIQFMLDVGLDYLTLNRASSTLSGGESQRINLVTSLGSSLMGSLYVLDEPSIGLHSRDTAKLIKVLRQLQEIGNTVVVVEHDEEIIRASDYIIDVGPEAGRHGGKIIYQGPTNQLESKTDSWTVKYLTGQECIPVPTSRRPWNNYIKVVGARQNNLDGIDVKFPLNAMTVVTGVSGSGKSTLVRDVLYRHLKNIYSESTERPGECLGLEGDISMVHSVEFVDQDPIGKTTRSNPVTYVKAYDEIRKLFADQPLSHQMGYRPTHFSFNSEGGRCEECKGEGVVTVSMQFMSDLQMVCESCHGRRFKNDVLEVTYKGKNIWEILEMTVNQAVEFFSSNEPVERRIVRKLEPLRQVGLGYVKLGQSSSTLSGGESQRVKLAYFLSLEKAEPTIFIFDEPTTGLHFHDIRKLLESFDALIRRGHTVIIIEHNMDVIKCADNVIDLGPEGGERGGHLVVCGTPEQVAACPESYTGRFLAEKL
;
A
#
# COMPACT_ATOMS: atom_id res chain seq x y z
N MET A 1 -18.75 -41.72 22.11
CA MET A 1 -18.19 -41.06 23.27
C MET A 1 -17.67 -39.69 22.83
N ASP A 2 -18.15 -38.67 23.48
CA ASP A 2 -17.89 -37.25 23.32
C ASP A 2 -18.25 -36.53 22.00
N ASN A 3 -19.56 -36.34 21.80
CA ASN A 3 -20.09 -35.36 20.85
C ASN A 3 -20.17 -33.95 21.46
N GLY A 4 -19.48 -33.68 22.58
CA GLY A 4 -19.66 -32.45 23.35
C GLY A 4 -18.72 -31.27 22.98
N ASN A 5 -17.70 -31.48 22.15
CA ASN A 5 -16.63 -30.49 21.96
C ASN A 5 -16.45 -30.01 20.52
N ASN A 6 -17.42 -30.20 19.63
CA ASN A 6 -17.29 -29.90 18.19
C ASN A 6 -17.94 -28.58 17.79
N SER A 7 -18.28 -27.70 18.74
CA SER A 7 -18.85 -26.38 18.47
C SER A 7 -18.35 -25.32 19.45
N ILE A 8 -18.24 -24.10 18.96
CA ILE A 8 -18.06 -22.89 19.77
C ILE A 8 -19.45 -22.44 20.20
N ARG A 9 -19.72 -22.44 21.51
CA ARG A 9 -21.03 -22.10 22.06
C ARG A 9 -20.98 -20.72 22.70
N VAL A 10 -21.73 -19.79 22.15
CA VAL A 10 -21.98 -18.47 22.74
C VAL A 10 -23.34 -18.46 23.35
N LYS A 11 -23.45 -18.07 24.62
CA LYS A 11 -24.73 -17.99 25.32
C LYS A 11 -24.92 -16.61 25.94
N GLY A 12 -26.11 -16.06 25.70
CA GLY A 12 -26.53 -14.83 26.32
C GLY A 12 -25.75 -13.58 25.89
N ALA A 13 -25.33 -13.49 24.64
CA ALA A 13 -24.59 -12.31 24.13
C ALA A 13 -25.50 -11.09 24.06
N ARG A 14 -25.05 -9.97 24.70
CA ARG A 14 -25.80 -8.70 24.84
C ARG A 14 -24.97 -7.48 24.44
N VAL A 15 -23.86 -7.72 23.75
CA VAL A 15 -22.95 -6.64 23.32
C VAL A 15 -23.64 -5.75 22.29
N ASN A 16 -23.56 -4.44 22.45
CA ASN A 16 -24.15 -3.41 21.57
C ASN A 16 -25.68 -3.62 21.37
N ASN A 17 -26.09 -4.02 20.16
CA ASN A 17 -27.50 -4.22 19.81
C ASN A 17 -27.97 -5.69 19.94
N LEU A 18 -27.09 -6.62 20.32
CA LEU A 18 -27.46 -8.03 20.49
C LEU A 18 -28.47 -8.26 21.62
N LYS A 19 -29.52 -9.06 21.34
CA LYS A 19 -30.65 -9.26 22.25
C LYS A 19 -30.58 -10.60 22.97
N ASN A 20 -29.59 -10.78 23.85
CA ASN A 20 -29.42 -12.00 24.64
C ASN A 20 -29.42 -13.25 23.76
N ILE A 21 -28.64 -13.23 22.68
CA ILE A 21 -28.60 -14.28 21.68
C ILE A 21 -27.71 -15.46 22.12
N SER A 22 -28.09 -16.65 21.69
CA SER A 22 -27.28 -17.85 21.84
C SER A 22 -27.00 -18.45 20.47
N VAL A 23 -25.73 -18.80 20.19
CA VAL A 23 -25.27 -19.27 18.88
C VAL A 23 -24.30 -20.43 19.07
N ASP A 24 -24.48 -21.48 18.29
CA ASP A 24 -23.55 -22.60 18.17
C ASP A 24 -22.85 -22.56 16.83
N ILE A 25 -21.53 -22.38 16.82
CA ILE A 25 -20.71 -22.35 15.60
C ILE A 25 -19.96 -23.66 15.50
N PRO A 26 -20.19 -24.48 14.46
CA PRO A 26 -19.45 -25.73 14.26
C PRO A 26 -17.95 -25.44 14.11
N ARG A 27 -17.09 -26.26 14.74
CA ARG A 27 -15.63 -26.16 14.58
C ARG A 27 -15.19 -26.79 13.27
N ASP A 28 -14.03 -26.37 12.79
CA ASP A 28 -13.41 -26.87 11.57
C ASP A 28 -14.31 -26.68 10.32
N THR A 29 -15.17 -25.65 10.37
CA THR A 29 -16.09 -25.29 9.28
C THR A 29 -15.82 -23.87 8.78
N PHE A 30 -16.27 -23.63 7.56
CA PHE A 30 -16.37 -22.30 6.97
C PHE A 30 -17.78 -21.76 7.24
N THR A 31 -17.91 -20.87 8.22
CA THR A 31 -19.18 -20.26 8.68
C THR A 31 -19.26 -18.81 8.23
N VAL A 32 -20.41 -18.41 7.66
CA VAL A 32 -20.67 -17.01 7.30
C VAL A 32 -21.69 -16.39 8.26
N ILE A 33 -21.36 -15.23 8.82
CA ILE A 33 -22.28 -14.37 9.60
C ILE A 33 -22.77 -13.27 8.65
N THR A 34 -24.05 -13.25 8.35
CA THR A 34 -24.70 -12.34 7.41
C THR A 34 -25.89 -11.61 8.03
N GLY A 35 -26.56 -10.74 7.26
CA GLY A 35 -27.72 -9.97 7.69
C GLY A 35 -27.63 -8.50 7.26
N LEU A 36 -28.66 -7.73 7.49
CA LEU A 36 -28.73 -6.31 7.11
C LEU A 36 -27.60 -5.46 7.72
N SER A 37 -27.25 -4.37 7.07
CA SER A 37 -26.27 -3.41 7.61
C SER A 37 -26.75 -2.88 8.98
N GLY A 38 -25.87 -2.90 10.01
CA GLY A 38 -26.26 -2.52 11.39
C GLY A 38 -27.11 -3.54 12.16
N SER A 39 -27.26 -4.78 11.68
CA SER A 39 -28.05 -5.82 12.40
C SER A 39 -27.34 -6.41 13.62
N GLY A 40 -26.00 -6.26 13.75
CA GLY A 40 -25.21 -6.76 14.86
C GLY A 40 -24.20 -7.87 14.49
N LYS A 41 -23.91 -8.08 13.22
CA LYS A 41 -22.93 -9.05 12.73
C LYS A 41 -21.55 -8.87 13.34
N SER A 42 -21.00 -7.66 13.20
CA SER A 42 -19.66 -7.33 13.74
C SER A 42 -19.66 -7.39 15.27
N SER A 43 -20.78 -7.06 15.93
CA SER A 43 -20.93 -7.21 17.38
C SER A 43 -20.83 -8.66 17.83
N LEU A 44 -21.35 -9.63 17.05
CA LEU A 44 -21.18 -11.04 17.33
C LEU A 44 -19.76 -11.53 16.99
N ALA A 45 -19.24 -11.20 15.81
CA ALA A 45 -17.96 -11.71 15.31
C ALA A 45 -16.76 -11.08 16.05
N PHE A 46 -16.70 -9.76 16.11
CA PHE A 46 -15.55 -9.02 16.65
C PHE A 46 -15.71 -8.64 18.11
N ASP A 47 -16.82 -7.99 18.50
CA ASP A 47 -17.00 -7.50 19.87
C ASP A 47 -17.33 -8.62 20.85
N THR A 48 -17.72 -9.81 20.38
CA THR A 48 -18.03 -10.96 21.24
C THR A 48 -17.00 -12.09 21.08
N LEU A 49 -16.91 -12.75 19.91
CA LEU A 49 -16.03 -13.92 19.70
C LEU A 49 -14.55 -13.53 19.76
N TYR A 50 -14.13 -12.59 18.89
CA TYR A 50 -12.73 -12.17 18.85
C TYR A 50 -12.29 -11.48 20.14
N ALA A 51 -13.11 -10.59 20.70
CA ALA A 51 -12.78 -9.89 21.94
C ALA A 51 -12.54 -10.85 23.12
N GLU A 52 -13.35 -11.91 23.25
CA GLU A 52 -13.15 -12.94 24.28
C GLU A 52 -11.91 -13.80 23.99
N GLY A 53 -11.65 -14.15 22.72
CA GLY A 53 -10.43 -14.87 22.33
C GLY A 53 -9.17 -14.08 22.66
N GLN A 54 -9.15 -12.81 22.33
CA GLN A 54 -8.05 -11.90 22.64
C GLN A 54 -7.87 -11.71 24.15
N ARG A 55 -8.98 -11.54 24.89
CA ARG A 55 -8.95 -11.45 26.36
C ARG A 55 -8.30 -12.67 27.00
N ARG A 56 -8.70 -13.90 26.58
CA ARG A 56 -8.11 -15.16 27.08
C ARG A 56 -6.64 -15.27 26.74
N TYR A 57 -6.26 -14.86 25.54
CA TYR A 57 -4.86 -14.84 25.12
C TYR A 57 -4.04 -13.91 26.02
N VAL A 58 -4.49 -12.65 26.24
CA VAL A 58 -3.82 -11.69 27.11
C VAL A 58 -3.76 -12.20 28.57
N GLU A 59 -4.79 -12.85 29.07
CA GLU A 59 -4.78 -13.46 30.41
C GLU A 59 -3.79 -14.61 30.55
N SER A 60 -3.46 -15.31 29.45
CA SER A 60 -2.44 -16.37 29.45
C SER A 60 -1.01 -15.83 29.51
N LEU A 61 -0.78 -14.55 29.23
CA LEU A 61 0.53 -13.93 29.22
C LEU A 61 1.04 -13.69 30.67
N SER A 62 2.34 -13.43 30.78
CA SER A 62 2.98 -13.11 32.07
C SER A 62 2.36 -11.89 32.73
N SER A 63 2.46 -11.80 34.08
CA SER A 63 1.95 -10.65 34.84
C SER A 63 2.56 -9.32 34.38
N TYR A 64 3.84 -9.35 33.96
CA TYR A 64 4.53 -8.19 33.40
C TYR A 64 3.89 -7.73 32.08
N ALA A 65 3.68 -8.64 31.12
CA ALA A 65 3.04 -8.31 29.85
C ALA A 65 1.60 -7.79 30.03
N ARG A 66 0.83 -8.37 30.94
CA ARG A 66 -0.53 -7.91 31.31
C ARG A 66 -0.56 -6.49 31.87
N GLN A 67 0.49 -6.06 32.59
CA GLN A 67 0.58 -4.70 33.12
C GLN A 67 0.69 -3.64 32.02
N PHE A 68 1.34 -3.97 30.90
CA PHE A 68 1.44 -3.07 29.75
C PHE A 68 0.20 -3.11 28.84
N LEU A 69 -0.42 -4.29 28.68
CA LEU A 69 -1.59 -4.47 27.80
C LEU A 69 -2.92 -4.03 28.45
N GLY A 70 -2.93 -3.76 29.75
CA GLY A 70 -4.13 -3.39 30.49
C GLY A 70 -5.13 -4.55 30.67
N ARG A 71 -6.20 -4.30 31.43
CA ARG A 71 -7.29 -5.28 31.60
C ARG A 71 -8.30 -5.10 30.47
N MET A 72 -8.42 -6.12 29.60
CA MET A 72 -9.49 -6.16 28.61
C MET A 72 -10.84 -6.41 29.28
N LYS A 73 -11.87 -5.66 28.89
CA LYS A 73 -13.22 -5.88 29.37
C LYS A 73 -13.75 -7.21 28.82
N LYS A 74 -14.39 -7.99 29.68
CA LYS A 74 -15.11 -9.19 29.25
C LYS A 74 -16.32 -8.76 28.41
N PRO A 75 -16.57 -9.38 27.23
CA PRO A 75 -17.80 -9.14 26.50
C PRO A 75 -19.04 -9.41 27.35
N GLU A 76 -20.10 -8.64 27.13
CA GLU A 76 -21.37 -8.87 27.83
C GLU A 76 -22.07 -10.13 27.33
N CYS A 77 -21.70 -11.26 27.90
CA CYS A 77 -22.29 -12.58 27.62
C CYS A 77 -22.28 -13.45 28.87
N ASP A 78 -23.15 -14.45 28.93
CA ASP A 78 -23.17 -15.39 30.06
C ASP A 78 -21.91 -16.25 30.03
N PHE A 79 -21.67 -16.96 28.94
CA PHE A 79 -20.42 -17.70 28.72
C PHE A 79 -20.12 -17.96 27.24
N ILE A 80 -18.85 -18.27 26.94
CA ILE A 80 -18.37 -18.77 25.64
C ILE A 80 -17.53 -20.01 25.91
N GLU A 81 -17.94 -21.15 25.35
CA GLU A 81 -17.25 -22.45 25.47
C GLU A 81 -16.67 -22.86 24.11
N GLY A 82 -15.64 -23.70 24.14
CA GLY A 82 -15.03 -24.28 22.94
C GLY A 82 -14.27 -23.29 22.07
N LEU A 83 -13.98 -22.07 22.53
CA LEU A 83 -13.30 -21.03 21.76
C LEU A 83 -11.79 -21.32 21.66
N PRO A 84 -11.25 -21.57 20.46
CA PRO A 84 -9.81 -21.74 20.23
C PRO A 84 -9.08 -20.39 20.20
N PRO A 85 -7.73 -20.37 20.07
CA PRO A 85 -6.97 -19.15 19.79
C PRO A 85 -7.57 -18.43 18.59
N THR A 86 -7.78 -17.09 18.72
CA THR A 86 -8.57 -16.33 17.75
C THR A 86 -7.72 -15.28 17.06
N ILE A 87 -7.78 -15.23 15.75
CA ILE A 87 -7.09 -14.29 14.88
C ILE A 87 -8.15 -13.49 14.12
N ALA A 88 -8.06 -12.16 14.17
CA ALA A 88 -8.93 -11.28 13.38
C ALA A 88 -8.18 -10.68 12.20
N ILE A 89 -8.86 -10.65 11.05
CA ILE A 89 -8.37 -9.97 9.84
C ILE A 89 -9.41 -8.90 9.49
N GLU A 90 -9.18 -7.71 10.06
CA GLU A 90 -10.04 -6.54 9.88
C GLU A 90 -9.62 -5.71 8.67
N GLN A 91 -10.56 -4.98 8.11
CA GLN A 91 -10.30 -3.97 7.10
C GLN A 91 -9.79 -2.69 7.76
N ARG A 92 -8.50 -2.61 7.99
CA ARG A 92 -7.88 -1.36 8.45
C ARG A 92 -7.11 -0.72 7.31
N ALA A 93 -7.23 0.61 7.17
CA ALA A 93 -6.38 1.36 6.27
C ALA A 93 -4.90 1.02 6.53
N GLY A 94 -4.14 0.84 5.45
CA GLY A 94 -2.77 0.33 5.48
C GLY A 94 -1.88 1.00 6.51
N ASN A 95 -0.87 0.28 6.95
CA ASN A 95 0.10 0.73 7.94
C ASN A 95 0.69 2.10 7.54
N ARG A 96 0.54 3.10 8.39
CA ARG A 96 1.04 4.47 8.16
C ARG A 96 2.58 4.58 8.21
N ASN A 97 3.28 3.48 8.51
CA ASN A 97 4.74 3.49 8.53
C ASN A 97 5.28 3.66 7.08
N PRO A 98 5.99 4.76 6.77
CA PRO A 98 6.45 5.04 5.42
C PRO A 98 7.53 4.06 4.91
N ARG A 99 8.13 3.27 5.80
CA ARG A 99 9.10 2.23 5.45
C ARG A 99 8.45 0.86 5.18
N SER A 100 7.19 0.67 5.56
CA SER A 100 6.48 -0.59 5.33
C SER A 100 6.16 -0.79 3.85
N THR A 101 6.46 -1.98 3.32
CA THR A 101 6.21 -2.38 1.93
C THR A 101 5.44 -3.70 1.90
N VAL A 102 4.90 -4.06 0.74
CA VAL A 102 4.29 -5.37 0.50
C VAL A 102 5.26 -6.49 0.90
N GLY A 103 6.52 -6.40 0.48
CA GLY A 103 7.55 -7.40 0.80
C GLY A 103 7.81 -7.56 2.30
N THR A 104 7.79 -6.46 3.08
CA THR A 104 7.97 -6.54 4.53
C THR A 104 6.72 -7.04 5.26
N GLN A 105 5.52 -6.72 4.77
CA GLN A 105 4.27 -7.21 5.36
C GLN A 105 4.05 -8.70 5.11
N THR A 106 4.41 -9.19 3.92
CA THR A 106 4.31 -10.61 3.58
C THR A 106 5.48 -11.45 4.09
N GLU A 107 6.45 -10.82 4.74
CA GLU A 107 7.72 -11.40 5.18
C GLU A 107 8.62 -11.94 4.04
N ILE A 108 8.19 -11.87 2.78
CA ILE A 108 8.97 -12.34 1.62
C ILE A 108 10.32 -11.63 1.59
N TYR A 109 10.34 -10.32 1.90
CA TYR A 109 11.57 -9.52 1.90
C TYR A 109 12.60 -10.02 2.92
N GLU A 110 12.16 -10.49 4.09
CA GLU A 110 13.05 -11.03 5.12
C GLU A 110 13.77 -12.32 4.63
N TYR A 111 13.03 -13.19 3.95
CA TYR A 111 13.61 -14.38 3.33
C TYR A 111 14.52 -14.04 2.14
N LEU A 112 14.20 -13.02 1.34
CA LEU A 112 15.07 -12.55 0.27
C LEU A 112 16.40 -12.03 0.80
N LYS A 113 16.42 -11.22 1.86
CA LYS A 113 17.66 -10.76 2.50
C LYS A 113 18.56 -11.93 2.88
N LEU A 114 17.98 -12.95 3.53
CA LEU A 114 18.72 -14.15 3.94
C LEU A 114 19.20 -14.96 2.72
N LEU A 115 18.42 -15.04 1.65
CA LEU A 115 18.82 -15.72 0.42
C LEU A 115 20.04 -15.02 -0.21
N PHE A 116 19.99 -13.71 -0.37
CA PHE A 116 21.10 -12.93 -0.93
C PHE A 116 22.35 -12.96 -0.03
N ALA A 117 22.19 -12.99 1.28
CA ALA A 117 23.30 -13.11 2.21
C ALA A 117 24.00 -14.49 2.16
N ARG A 118 23.27 -15.55 1.79
CA ARG A 118 23.82 -16.93 1.83
C ARG A 118 24.31 -17.45 0.48
N VAL A 119 23.63 -17.08 -0.62
CA VAL A 119 23.92 -17.60 -1.97
C VAL A 119 24.11 -16.49 -3.00
N GLY A 120 24.27 -15.25 -2.56
CA GLY A 120 24.48 -14.12 -3.45
C GLY A 120 25.94 -13.99 -3.87
N HIS A 121 26.15 -13.77 -5.17
CA HIS A 121 27.48 -13.54 -5.77
C HIS A 121 27.68 -12.05 -6.03
N THR A 122 28.74 -11.48 -5.48
CA THR A 122 29.10 -10.08 -5.74
C THR A 122 29.78 -9.98 -7.10
N ILE A 123 29.24 -9.15 -7.99
CA ILE A 123 29.75 -8.94 -9.33
C ILE A 123 30.34 -7.53 -9.44
N SER A 124 31.59 -7.42 -9.89
CA SER A 124 32.20 -6.12 -10.14
C SER A 124 31.47 -5.36 -11.25
N PRO A 125 31.07 -4.08 -11.02
CA PRO A 125 30.43 -3.27 -12.05
C PRO A 125 31.37 -2.84 -13.19
N VAL A 126 32.68 -2.97 -13.01
CA VAL A 126 33.71 -2.59 -14.00
C VAL A 126 34.03 -3.75 -14.92
N SER A 127 34.40 -4.90 -14.39
CA SER A 127 34.85 -6.07 -15.19
C SER A 127 33.73 -7.08 -15.45
N GLY A 128 32.59 -6.99 -14.73
CA GLY A 128 31.53 -8.01 -14.80
C GLY A 128 31.92 -9.37 -14.20
N LYS A 129 33.10 -9.46 -13.56
CA LYS A 129 33.60 -10.69 -12.94
C LYS A 129 33.13 -10.81 -11.49
N GLU A 130 32.99 -12.04 -11.04
CA GLU A 130 32.67 -12.33 -9.65
C GLU A 130 33.81 -11.93 -8.74
N VAL A 131 33.49 -11.21 -7.66
CA VAL A 131 34.42 -10.83 -6.59
C VAL A 131 34.49 -11.97 -5.59
N ARG A 132 35.65 -12.59 -5.48
CA ARG A 132 35.87 -13.69 -4.56
C ARG A 132 36.96 -13.35 -3.55
N LYS A 133 36.73 -13.75 -2.32
CA LYS A 133 37.75 -13.79 -1.28
C LYS A 133 38.36 -15.18 -1.29
N HIS A 134 39.65 -15.26 -1.55
CA HIS A 134 40.32 -16.55 -1.54
C HIS A 134 40.72 -16.90 -0.09
N SER A 135 40.35 -18.08 0.34
CA SER A 135 40.88 -18.69 1.59
C SER A 135 42.24 -19.34 1.33
N VAL A 136 42.92 -19.69 2.40
CA VAL A 136 44.14 -20.48 2.32
C VAL A 136 43.89 -21.82 1.64
N ASP A 137 42.74 -22.45 1.94
CA ASP A 137 42.29 -23.69 1.32
C ASP A 137 42.10 -23.58 -0.19
N ASP A 138 41.61 -22.43 -0.69
CA ASP A 138 41.45 -22.21 -2.13
C ASP A 138 42.79 -22.20 -2.85
N VAL A 139 43.82 -21.60 -2.23
CA VAL A 139 45.20 -21.58 -2.77
C VAL A 139 45.79 -22.98 -2.76
N VAL A 140 45.57 -23.74 -1.66
CA VAL A 140 45.97 -25.14 -1.53
C VAL A 140 45.29 -26.02 -2.57
N ASN A 141 43.96 -25.89 -2.75
CA ASN A 141 43.22 -26.65 -3.73
C ASN A 141 43.65 -26.30 -5.17
N PHE A 142 43.96 -25.02 -5.43
CA PHE A 142 44.53 -24.62 -6.72
C PHE A 142 45.88 -25.28 -6.97
N MET A 143 46.74 -25.36 -6.01
CA MET A 143 48.02 -26.07 -6.10
C MET A 143 47.82 -27.56 -6.38
N LEU A 144 46.86 -28.20 -5.69
CA LEU A 144 46.52 -29.63 -5.88
C LEU A 144 45.93 -29.91 -7.27
N SER A 145 45.36 -28.95 -7.90
CA SER A 145 44.85 -29.07 -9.28
C SER A 145 45.94 -29.09 -10.38
N GLN A 146 47.17 -28.74 -9.99
CA GLN A 146 48.34 -28.75 -10.90
C GLN A 146 48.99 -30.13 -10.91
N PRO A 147 49.70 -30.47 -12.01
CA PRO A 147 50.43 -31.75 -12.12
C PRO A 147 51.45 -31.95 -10.97
N LYS A 148 51.58 -33.18 -10.45
CA LYS A 148 52.55 -33.48 -9.35
C LYS A 148 53.96 -33.24 -9.80
N GLY A 149 54.79 -32.69 -8.88
CA GLY A 149 56.22 -32.44 -9.06
C GLY A 149 56.58 -31.11 -9.73
N VAL A 150 55.57 -30.29 -10.10
CA VAL A 150 55.83 -28.95 -10.65
C VAL A 150 56.32 -28.03 -9.56
N ARG A 151 57.45 -27.34 -9.82
CA ARG A 151 58.03 -26.37 -8.89
C ARG A 151 57.32 -25.04 -8.93
N PHE A 152 57.05 -24.46 -7.76
CA PHE A 152 56.42 -23.13 -7.67
C PHE A 152 57.00 -22.34 -6.49
N THR A 153 56.78 -21.05 -6.52
CA THR A 153 57.05 -20.11 -5.42
C THR A 153 55.79 -19.50 -4.87
N VAL A 154 55.73 -19.31 -3.55
CA VAL A 154 54.74 -18.52 -2.85
C VAL A 154 55.30 -17.11 -2.66
N LEU A 155 54.57 -16.14 -3.13
CA LEU A 155 54.99 -14.75 -3.26
C LEU A 155 53.99 -13.84 -2.52
N ALA A 156 54.47 -12.79 -1.88
CA ALA A 156 53.71 -11.70 -1.36
C ALA A 156 54.06 -10.38 -2.07
N PRO A 157 53.13 -9.49 -2.42
CA PRO A 157 53.49 -8.17 -2.93
C PRO A 157 54.29 -7.41 -1.87
N MET A 158 55.34 -6.67 -2.29
CA MET A 158 56.16 -5.93 -1.39
C MET A 158 55.36 -4.86 -0.63
N PRO A 159 55.21 -4.97 0.73
CA PRO A 159 54.37 -4.02 1.46
C PRO A 159 55.12 -2.70 1.67
N MET A 160 54.67 -1.62 1.10
CA MET A 160 55.18 -0.27 1.35
C MET A 160 54.42 0.34 2.55
N ARG A 161 54.86 0.02 3.78
CA ARG A 161 54.19 0.44 5.04
C ARG A 161 54.77 1.75 5.59
N GLY A 162 53.88 2.67 6.03
CA GLY A 162 54.29 3.81 6.85
C GLY A 162 55.15 4.86 6.16
N GLY A 163 55.08 5.00 4.82
CA GLY A 163 55.83 6.00 4.05
C GLY A 163 57.31 5.69 3.91
N ARG A 164 57.73 4.45 4.20
CA ARG A 164 59.12 3.97 4.06
C ARG A 164 59.51 3.93 2.60
N ASN A 165 60.79 4.20 2.32
CA ASN A 165 61.35 3.97 1.01
C ASN A 165 61.64 2.45 0.79
N LEU A 166 61.91 2.05 -0.46
CA LEU A 166 62.14 0.65 -0.80
C LEU A 166 63.32 0.06 -0.05
N GLU A 167 64.43 0.81 0.14
CA GLU A 167 65.59 0.38 0.87
C GLU A 167 65.29 0.04 2.34
N GLU A 168 64.55 0.94 3.02
CA GLU A 168 64.16 0.73 4.43
C GLU A 168 63.23 -0.48 4.55
N GLN A 169 62.30 -0.68 3.58
CA GLN A 169 61.42 -1.83 3.61
C GLN A 169 62.19 -3.15 3.37
N LEU A 170 63.13 -3.19 2.44
CA LEU A 170 63.98 -4.35 2.17
C LEU A 170 64.84 -4.71 3.42
N ARG A 171 65.41 -3.71 4.07
CA ARG A 171 66.16 -3.93 5.36
C ARG A 171 65.25 -4.47 6.46
N THR A 172 64.00 -4.07 6.49
CA THR A 172 63.00 -4.59 7.44
C THR A 172 62.68 -6.06 7.11
N SER A 173 62.33 -6.37 5.87
CA SER A 173 62.03 -7.72 5.41
C SER A 173 63.22 -8.67 5.63
N LEU A 174 64.47 -8.20 5.44
CA LEU A 174 65.64 -8.99 5.73
C LEU A 174 65.73 -9.34 7.23
N LYS A 175 65.41 -8.41 8.14
CA LYS A 175 65.37 -8.66 9.58
C LYS A 175 64.26 -9.63 9.99
N GLU A 176 63.16 -9.65 9.25
CA GLU A 176 62.02 -10.58 9.42
C GLU A 176 62.31 -11.98 8.85
N GLY A 177 63.51 -12.17 8.20
CA GLY A 177 63.95 -13.46 7.71
C GLY A 177 63.76 -13.72 6.23
N PHE A 178 63.19 -12.74 5.47
CA PHE A 178 63.07 -12.88 4.01
C PHE A 178 64.37 -12.49 3.33
N THR A 179 64.88 -13.39 2.48
CA THR A 179 66.22 -13.21 1.85
C THR A 179 66.16 -12.85 0.37
N ARG A 180 64.98 -12.95 -0.28
CA ARG A 180 64.85 -12.78 -1.74
C ARG A 180 63.56 -12.06 -2.11
N ILE A 181 63.64 -11.34 -3.22
CA ILE A 181 62.52 -10.78 -3.93
C ILE A 181 62.45 -11.33 -5.36
N GLU A 182 61.31 -11.20 -5.95
CA GLU A 182 61.09 -11.47 -7.38
C GLU A 182 60.68 -10.16 -8.09
N HIS A 183 61.31 -9.89 -9.23
CA HIS A 183 60.89 -8.83 -10.15
C HIS A 183 60.89 -9.39 -11.56
N LYS A 184 59.74 -9.32 -12.26
CA LYS A 184 59.53 -9.81 -13.65
C LYS A 184 59.95 -11.25 -13.90
N GLY A 185 59.90 -12.11 -12.92
CA GLY A 185 60.29 -13.52 -13.01
C GLY A 185 61.74 -13.82 -12.63
N GLU A 186 62.56 -12.82 -12.36
CA GLU A 186 63.91 -12.96 -11.86
C GLU A 186 63.98 -12.90 -10.35
N MET A 187 64.73 -13.84 -9.75
CA MET A 187 64.93 -13.90 -8.29
C MET A 187 66.19 -13.17 -7.88
N ILE A 188 66.04 -12.12 -7.07
CA ILE A 188 67.14 -11.24 -6.62
C ILE A 188 67.32 -11.42 -5.10
N ARG A 189 68.57 -11.52 -4.63
CA ARG A 189 68.83 -11.50 -3.19
C ARG A 189 68.71 -10.07 -2.66
N ILE A 190 68.09 -9.93 -1.50
CA ILE A 190 67.90 -8.59 -0.88
C ILE A 190 69.26 -7.98 -0.53
N GLU A 191 70.25 -8.79 -0.10
CA GLU A 191 71.59 -8.31 0.25
C GLU A 191 72.33 -7.75 -0.98
N ASP A 192 72.26 -8.45 -2.10
CA ASP A 192 72.88 -8.02 -3.36
C ASP A 192 72.25 -6.72 -3.84
N LEU A 193 70.93 -6.62 -3.77
CA LEU A 193 70.19 -5.45 -4.17
C LEU A 193 70.49 -4.22 -3.29
N LEU A 194 70.61 -4.41 -1.98
CA LEU A 194 71.00 -3.35 -1.03
C LEU A 194 72.42 -2.84 -1.26
N SER A 195 73.28 -3.65 -1.93
CA SER A 195 74.69 -3.29 -2.27
C SER A 195 74.80 -2.59 -3.62
N ASP A 196 73.79 -2.70 -4.50
CA ASP A 196 73.78 -2.08 -5.84
C ASP A 196 72.79 -0.87 -5.86
N SER A 197 73.32 0.32 -5.63
CA SER A 197 72.52 1.55 -5.58
C SER A 197 71.82 1.89 -6.91
N LYS A 198 72.33 1.41 -8.08
CA LYS A 198 71.71 1.67 -9.38
C LYS A 198 70.50 0.78 -9.60
N MET A 199 70.61 -0.47 -9.27
CA MET A 199 69.53 -1.44 -9.38
C MET A 199 68.41 -1.09 -8.36
N LEU A 200 68.78 -0.64 -7.16
CA LEU A 200 67.80 -0.19 -6.15
C LEU A 200 67.06 1.06 -6.61
N ALA A 201 67.72 2.02 -7.24
CA ALA A 201 67.09 3.24 -7.74
C ALA A 201 66.17 2.95 -8.93
N ASP A 202 66.44 1.97 -9.76
CA ASP A 202 65.59 1.55 -10.84
C ASP A 202 64.34 0.79 -10.37
N LEU A 203 64.52 -0.14 -9.40
CA LEU A 203 63.40 -0.89 -8.82
C LEU A 203 62.48 -0.01 -7.94
N SER A 204 63.04 1.09 -7.35
CA SER A 204 62.19 2.02 -6.60
C SER A 204 61.13 2.72 -7.43
N LYS A 205 61.26 2.77 -8.77
CA LYS A 205 60.25 3.30 -9.70
C LYS A 205 59.15 2.28 -10.00
N HIS A 206 59.41 0.98 -9.75
CA HIS A 206 58.55 -0.13 -10.10
C HIS A 206 58.08 -0.97 -8.89
N THR A 207 57.93 -0.37 -7.72
CA THR A 207 57.61 -1.05 -6.46
C THR A 207 56.42 -1.98 -6.51
N LYS A 208 55.41 -1.68 -7.37
CA LYS A 208 54.21 -2.52 -7.55
C LYS A 208 54.48 -3.84 -8.29
N GLU A 209 55.62 -4.00 -8.93
CA GLU A 209 56.03 -5.19 -9.65
C GLU A 209 57.00 -6.07 -8.86
N ILE A 210 57.27 -5.68 -7.60
CA ILE A 210 58.20 -6.42 -6.70
C ILE A 210 57.41 -7.34 -5.80
N TRP A 211 57.80 -8.59 -5.79
CA TRP A 211 57.20 -9.61 -4.91
C TRP A 211 58.24 -10.15 -3.92
N LEU A 212 57.81 -10.25 -2.67
CA LEU A 212 58.61 -10.89 -1.61
C LEU A 212 58.50 -12.41 -1.76
N LEU A 213 59.60 -13.13 -1.81
CA LEU A 213 59.60 -14.58 -1.82
C LEU A 213 59.36 -15.11 -0.42
N VAL A 214 58.25 -15.78 -0.19
CA VAL A 214 57.88 -16.38 1.10
C VAL A 214 58.43 -17.80 1.19
N ASP A 215 58.15 -18.65 0.17
CA ASP A 215 58.61 -20.04 0.15
C ASP A 215 58.74 -20.58 -1.28
N ARG A 216 59.45 -21.74 -1.41
CA ARG A 216 59.62 -22.50 -2.62
C ARG A 216 59.24 -23.95 -2.39
N LEU A 217 58.30 -24.43 -3.13
CA LEU A 217 57.70 -25.74 -2.95
C LEU A 217 57.58 -26.46 -4.28
N SER A 218 57.25 -27.73 -4.26
CA SER A 218 56.77 -28.50 -5.42
C SER A 218 55.39 -29.05 -5.16
N THR A 219 54.62 -29.22 -6.19
CA THR A 219 53.24 -29.75 -6.10
C THR A 219 53.25 -31.19 -5.61
N ASP A 220 52.79 -31.43 -4.39
CA ASP A 220 52.70 -32.73 -3.76
C ASP A 220 51.50 -32.75 -2.81
N ASP A 221 50.90 -33.93 -2.65
CA ASP A 221 49.72 -34.14 -1.76
C ASP A 221 50.13 -34.73 -0.38
N SER A 222 51.43 -34.73 -0.07
CA SER A 222 51.88 -35.17 1.25
C SER A 222 51.45 -34.21 2.35
N LYS A 223 51.09 -34.75 3.51
CA LYS A 223 50.67 -33.93 4.68
C LYS A 223 51.68 -32.85 5.08
N GLU A 224 52.96 -33.14 4.91
CA GLU A 224 54.05 -32.21 5.27
C GLU A 224 54.07 -31.04 4.28
N THR A 225 53.97 -31.28 2.96
CA THR A 225 53.90 -30.23 1.96
C THR A 225 52.66 -29.38 2.08
N LEU A 226 51.48 -29.98 2.37
CA LEU A 226 50.23 -29.27 2.59
C LEU A 226 50.29 -28.37 3.82
N SER A 227 50.82 -28.88 4.97
CA SER A 227 50.98 -28.05 6.17
C SER A 227 51.93 -26.87 5.94
N ARG A 228 53.07 -27.12 5.29
CA ARG A 228 54.04 -26.07 4.95
C ARG A 228 53.50 -25.04 3.99
N LEU A 229 52.71 -25.48 2.97
CA LEU A 229 52.06 -24.57 2.05
C LEU A 229 51.01 -23.69 2.77
N THR A 230 50.20 -24.29 3.66
CA THR A 230 49.23 -23.55 4.49
C THR A 230 49.93 -22.43 5.26
N ASP A 231 50.98 -22.75 5.99
CA ASP A 231 51.77 -21.77 6.77
C ASP A 231 52.39 -20.69 5.87
N SER A 232 52.92 -21.09 4.71
CA SER A 232 53.53 -20.18 3.74
C SER A 232 52.50 -19.24 3.09
N VAL A 233 51.31 -19.72 2.80
CA VAL A 233 50.20 -18.91 2.24
C VAL A 233 49.65 -17.95 3.27
N GLU A 234 49.48 -18.39 4.54
CA GLU A 234 49.10 -17.50 5.65
C GLU A 234 50.12 -16.36 5.82
N THR A 235 51.40 -16.71 5.80
CA THR A 235 52.51 -15.71 5.87
C THR A 235 52.49 -14.77 4.68
N ALA A 236 52.23 -15.28 3.46
CA ALA A 236 52.16 -14.47 2.26
C ALA A 236 50.95 -13.49 2.29
N PHE A 237 49.79 -13.93 2.76
CA PHE A 237 48.62 -13.05 2.95
C PHE A 237 48.88 -11.99 4.03
N PHE A 238 49.55 -12.35 5.12
CA PHE A 238 49.91 -11.42 6.18
C PHE A 238 50.87 -10.33 5.69
N GLU A 239 51.99 -10.73 5.06
CA GLU A 239 52.99 -9.80 4.54
C GLU A 239 52.48 -8.97 3.36
N GLY A 240 51.76 -9.62 2.44
CA GLY A 240 51.15 -8.98 1.26
C GLY A 240 49.88 -8.17 1.58
N SER A 241 49.56 -7.98 2.91
CA SER A 241 48.39 -7.25 3.35
C SER A 241 47.09 -7.78 2.70
N GLY A 242 46.95 -9.09 2.59
CA GLY A 242 45.81 -9.78 2.05
C GLY A 242 45.93 -10.25 0.58
N GLU A 243 47.08 -10.05 -0.04
CA GLU A 243 47.35 -10.58 -1.37
C GLU A 243 48.51 -11.59 -1.33
N CYS A 244 48.41 -12.68 -2.10
CA CYS A 244 49.52 -13.61 -2.36
C CYS A 244 49.49 -14.04 -3.83
N ALA A 245 50.56 -14.64 -4.28
CA ALA A 245 50.62 -15.20 -5.63
C ALA A 245 51.45 -16.50 -5.67
N LEU A 246 51.05 -17.39 -6.57
CA LEU A 246 51.85 -18.58 -6.93
C LEU A 246 52.41 -18.42 -8.33
N ARG A 247 53.71 -18.70 -8.47
CA ARG A 247 54.37 -18.77 -9.78
C ARG A 247 54.91 -20.16 -10.03
N PHE A 248 54.49 -20.78 -11.12
CA PHE A 248 54.94 -22.10 -11.54
C PHE A 248 56.05 -21.98 -12.60
N PHE A 249 57.07 -22.86 -12.54
CA PHE A 249 58.25 -22.75 -13.40
C PHE A 249 58.28 -23.77 -14.52
N ASP A 250 57.68 -24.92 -14.35
CA ASP A 250 57.79 -26.05 -15.27
C ASP A 250 56.62 -26.19 -16.26
N THR A 251 55.78 -25.19 -16.39
CA THR A 251 54.67 -25.11 -17.33
C THR A 251 54.99 -24.12 -18.45
N PRO A 252 54.60 -24.41 -19.74
CA PRO A 252 54.75 -23.44 -20.81
C PRO A 252 53.93 -22.15 -20.57
N GLY A 253 54.68 -21.08 -20.28
CA GLY A 253 54.13 -19.80 -19.86
C GLY A 253 54.15 -19.65 -18.38
N THR A 254 55.21 -18.97 -17.85
CA THR A 254 55.39 -18.56 -16.42
C THR A 254 54.28 -17.60 -16.03
N THR A 255 53.11 -18.12 -15.68
CA THR A 255 51.94 -17.31 -15.29
C THR A 255 51.96 -17.08 -13.79
N LEU A 256 51.82 -15.83 -13.38
CA LEU A 256 51.64 -15.45 -11.98
C LEU A 256 50.14 -15.54 -11.67
N HIS A 257 49.78 -16.50 -10.80
CA HIS A 257 48.42 -16.65 -10.31
C HIS A 257 48.27 -15.87 -9.00
N LYS A 258 47.45 -14.82 -9.03
CA LYS A 258 47.20 -13.92 -7.90
C LYS A 258 45.96 -14.37 -7.13
N PHE A 259 46.07 -14.30 -5.79
CA PHE A 259 45.00 -14.59 -4.85
C PHE A 259 44.86 -13.40 -3.88
N THR A 260 43.66 -13.12 -3.43
CA THR A 260 43.42 -12.09 -2.44
C THR A 260 42.43 -12.59 -1.39
N ASN A 261 42.72 -12.34 -0.13
CA ASN A 261 41.79 -12.58 0.96
C ASN A 261 40.95 -11.31 1.28
N ARG A 262 41.14 -10.24 0.49
CA ARG A 262 40.35 -9.05 0.55
C ARG A 262 39.15 -9.16 -0.39
N PHE A 263 38.05 -8.59 0.03
CA PHE A 263 36.85 -8.52 -0.82
C PHE A 263 36.90 -7.28 -1.71
N GLU A 264 37.81 -7.30 -2.68
CA GLU A 264 38.10 -6.19 -3.61
C GLU A 264 38.36 -6.72 -5.02
N ALA A 265 37.91 -5.95 -6.02
CA ALA A 265 38.20 -6.18 -7.43
C ALA A 265 38.20 -4.82 -8.17
N ASP A 266 39.00 -4.72 -9.24
CA ASP A 266 39.12 -3.54 -10.11
C ASP A 266 39.38 -2.23 -9.33
N GLY A 267 40.06 -2.31 -8.18
CA GLY A 267 40.35 -1.16 -7.31
C GLY A 267 39.18 -0.70 -6.45
N ILE A 268 38.07 -1.42 -6.45
CA ILE A 268 36.89 -1.15 -5.63
C ILE A 268 36.87 -2.17 -4.47
N LYS A 269 36.70 -1.66 -3.25
CA LYS A 269 36.42 -2.47 -2.07
C LYS A 269 34.91 -2.71 -1.95
N PHE A 270 34.53 -3.97 -1.86
CA PHE A 270 33.15 -4.40 -1.72
C PHE A 270 32.80 -4.75 -0.28
N GLU A 271 31.54 -4.61 0.07
CA GLU A 271 30.99 -5.09 1.34
C GLU A 271 30.63 -6.58 1.20
N GLU A 272 30.93 -7.37 2.22
CA GLU A 272 30.51 -8.78 2.25
C GLU A 272 29.00 -8.89 2.33
N PRO A 273 28.36 -9.81 1.56
CA PRO A 273 26.92 -10.01 1.61
C PRO A 273 26.47 -10.49 2.99
N THR A 274 25.86 -9.59 3.75
CA THR A 274 25.22 -9.87 5.04
C THR A 274 23.74 -9.50 4.96
N ASP A 275 22.89 -10.06 5.82
CA ASP A 275 21.47 -9.71 5.90
C ASP A 275 21.25 -8.20 6.16
N ASN A 276 22.13 -7.56 6.91
CA ASN A 276 22.11 -6.12 7.16
C ASN A 276 22.39 -5.27 5.91
N LEU A 277 23.20 -5.75 4.98
CA LEU A 277 23.47 -5.06 3.71
C LEU A 277 22.19 -4.92 2.85
N PHE A 278 21.29 -5.88 2.93
CA PHE A 278 20.01 -5.89 2.22
C PHE A 278 18.85 -5.35 3.04
N SER A 279 19.09 -4.78 4.22
CA SER A 279 18.07 -4.20 5.08
C SER A 279 18.05 -2.67 4.96
N PHE A 280 17.00 -2.11 4.37
CA PHE A 280 16.81 -0.65 4.32
C PHE A 280 16.42 -0.05 5.69
N ASN A 281 16.17 -0.89 6.71
CA ASN A 281 15.99 -0.46 8.10
C ASN A 281 17.31 -0.46 8.91
N SER A 282 18.39 -1.02 8.35
CA SER A 282 19.73 -1.00 8.94
C SER A 282 20.55 0.16 8.37
N PRO A 283 21.32 0.89 9.18
CA PRO A 283 22.26 1.92 8.68
C PRO A 283 23.30 1.36 7.69
N VAL A 284 23.62 0.07 7.78
CA VAL A 284 24.56 -0.61 6.88
C VAL A 284 23.99 -0.77 5.47
N GLY A 285 22.69 -1.09 5.34
CA GLY A 285 22.06 -1.37 4.05
C GLY A 285 21.25 -0.21 3.48
N ALA A 286 20.83 0.74 4.33
CA ALA A 286 20.02 1.88 3.89
C ALA A 286 20.81 2.82 2.97
N CYS A 287 20.14 3.37 1.96
CA CYS A 287 20.71 4.45 1.15
C CYS A 287 21.06 5.64 2.04
N PRO A 288 22.30 6.15 2.00
CA PRO A 288 22.74 7.24 2.88
C PRO A 288 21.95 8.54 2.72
N ARG A 289 21.44 8.82 1.52
CA ARG A 289 20.72 10.07 1.23
C ARG A 289 19.28 10.06 1.70
N CYS A 290 18.55 8.97 1.52
CA CYS A 290 17.15 8.87 1.92
C CYS A 290 16.92 8.02 3.18
N GLU A 291 17.97 7.52 3.79
CA GLU A 291 17.91 6.73 5.04
C GLU A 291 16.90 5.56 4.98
N GLY A 292 16.78 4.92 3.81
CA GLY A 292 15.86 3.80 3.61
C GLY A 292 14.40 4.18 3.30
N PHE A 293 14.08 5.47 3.14
CA PHE A 293 12.73 5.90 2.77
C PHE A 293 12.45 5.77 1.27
N GLY A 294 13.47 5.73 0.42
CA GLY A 294 13.36 5.70 -1.04
C GLY A 294 12.92 7.03 -1.66
N ARG A 295 12.56 8.02 -0.83
CA ARG A 295 12.09 9.33 -1.23
C ARG A 295 12.76 10.42 -0.39
N ILE A 296 12.92 11.60 -0.98
CA ILE A 296 13.44 12.79 -0.31
C ILE A 296 12.50 13.98 -0.56
N ILE A 297 12.66 15.03 0.21
CA ILE A 297 11.97 16.30 -0.10
C ILE A 297 12.82 17.03 -1.16
N GLY A 298 12.24 17.21 -2.33
CA GLY A 298 12.88 17.87 -3.47
C GLY A 298 11.84 18.57 -4.34
N ILE A 299 12.28 19.11 -5.48
CA ILE A 299 11.37 19.64 -6.49
C ILE A 299 10.65 18.45 -7.14
N ASP A 300 9.34 18.44 -7.06
CA ASP A 300 8.52 17.35 -7.59
C ASP A 300 8.19 17.64 -9.06
N GLU A 301 8.73 16.81 -9.97
CA GLU A 301 8.45 16.87 -11.40
C GLU A 301 6.94 16.95 -11.67
N SER A 302 6.16 16.21 -10.91
CA SER A 302 4.73 16.15 -11.08
C SER A 302 3.98 17.43 -10.68
N LEU A 303 4.57 18.25 -9.84
CA LEU A 303 4.05 19.56 -9.49
C LEU A 303 4.52 20.63 -10.49
N VAL A 304 5.68 20.43 -11.12
CA VAL A 304 6.23 21.32 -12.14
C VAL A 304 5.55 21.10 -13.48
N ILE A 305 5.36 19.83 -13.87
CA ILE A 305 4.72 19.38 -15.11
C ILE A 305 3.53 18.47 -14.77
N PRO A 306 2.41 19.06 -14.34
CA PRO A 306 1.24 18.27 -13.89
C PRO A 306 0.49 17.57 -15.03
N ASN A 307 0.55 18.11 -16.24
CA ASN A 307 -0.03 17.49 -17.44
C ASN A 307 1.05 17.27 -18.50
N ARG A 308 1.50 16.04 -18.60
CA ARG A 308 2.53 15.63 -19.57
C ARG A 308 2.02 15.56 -21.03
N ALA A 309 0.71 15.66 -21.23
CA ALA A 309 0.12 15.74 -22.58
C ALA A 309 0.30 17.10 -23.22
N LEU A 310 0.64 18.14 -22.45
CA LEU A 310 0.96 19.46 -22.97
C LEU A 310 2.41 19.54 -23.46
N SER A 311 2.65 20.39 -24.46
CA SER A 311 3.98 20.79 -24.87
C SER A 311 4.51 21.93 -24.02
N VAL A 312 5.81 22.23 -24.12
CA VAL A 312 6.39 23.41 -23.45
C VAL A 312 5.73 24.68 -23.96
N TYR A 313 5.44 24.75 -25.26
CA TYR A 313 4.72 25.86 -25.87
C TYR A 313 3.32 26.06 -25.27
N ASP A 314 2.57 24.97 -25.06
CA ASP A 314 1.22 24.98 -24.46
C ASP A 314 1.24 25.17 -22.95
N GLY A 315 2.41 25.36 -22.35
CA GLY A 315 2.58 25.63 -20.94
C GLY A 315 2.59 24.37 -20.06
N ALA A 316 3.22 23.30 -20.48
CA ALA A 316 3.45 22.10 -19.65
C ALA A 316 4.16 22.44 -18.35
N VAL A 317 5.14 23.38 -18.40
CA VAL A 317 5.92 23.82 -17.23
C VAL A 317 5.14 24.90 -16.47
N VAL A 318 4.43 24.48 -15.42
CA VAL A 318 3.50 25.36 -14.68
C VAL A 318 4.21 26.45 -13.87
N CYS A 319 5.43 26.20 -13.41
CA CYS A 319 6.19 27.17 -12.65
C CYS A 319 6.62 28.41 -13.47
N TRP A 320 6.57 28.33 -14.80
CA TRP A 320 6.83 29.40 -15.73
C TRP A 320 5.57 30.19 -16.13
N ARG A 321 4.40 29.90 -15.54
CA ARG A 321 3.15 30.63 -15.80
C ARG A 321 3.05 31.91 -14.97
N GLY A 322 2.29 32.89 -15.49
CA GLY A 322 2.03 34.19 -14.86
C GLY A 322 2.93 35.31 -15.41
N ASP A 323 2.48 36.55 -15.27
CA ASP A 323 3.04 37.74 -15.97
C ASP A 323 4.55 37.93 -15.77
N VAL A 324 5.08 37.56 -14.61
CA VAL A 324 6.51 37.72 -14.30
C VAL A 324 7.35 36.52 -14.73
N MET A 325 6.78 35.30 -14.64
CA MET A 325 7.52 34.05 -14.86
C MET A 325 7.43 33.53 -16.31
N THR A 326 6.51 34.08 -17.11
CA THR A 326 6.39 33.75 -18.55
C THR A 326 7.67 34.08 -19.32
N GLY A 327 8.44 35.11 -18.88
CA GLY A 327 9.74 35.39 -19.44
C GLY A 327 10.73 34.20 -19.48
N TRP A 328 10.67 33.29 -18.52
CA TRP A 328 11.47 32.06 -18.54
C TRP A 328 11.05 31.12 -19.66
N LYS A 329 9.74 30.97 -19.88
CA LYS A 329 9.21 30.17 -20.99
C LYS A 329 9.62 30.78 -22.34
N ASP A 330 9.45 32.07 -22.49
CA ASP A 330 9.73 32.78 -23.76
C ASP A 330 11.23 32.73 -24.09
N ASP A 331 12.08 32.88 -23.08
CA ASP A 331 13.54 32.78 -23.23
C ASP A 331 13.97 31.32 -23.56
N PHE A 332 13.39 30.33 -22.90
CA PHE A 332 13.61 28.92 -23.24
C PHE A 332 13.23 28.62 -24.69
N ILE A 333 12.06 29.06 -25.16
CA ILE A 333 11.58 28.87 -26.53
C ILE A 333 12.50 29.53 -27.54
N LEU A 334 13.03 30.69 -27.22
CA LEU A 334 13.97 31.44 -28.10
C LEU A 334 15.25 30.64 -28.33
N HIS A 335 15.82 30.02 -27.31
CA HIS A 335 17.05 29.23 -27.37
C HIS A 335 16.86 27.76 -27.71
N ALA A 336 15.63 27.24 -27.69
CA ALA A 336 15.31 25.85 -27.97
C ALA A 336 15.76 25.36 -29.36
N GLN A 337 15.77 26.25 -30.36
CA GLN A 337 16.21 25.93 -31.71
C GLN A 337 17.73 25.66 -31.80
N GLU A 338 18.53 26.25 -30.92
CA GLU A 338 19.98 26.01 -30.89
C GLU A 338 20.34 24.59 -30.48
N HIS A 339 19.38 23.88 -29.86
CA HIS A 339 19.54 22.52 -29.34
C HIS A 339 18.57 21.50 -29.97
N ASP A 340 17.96 21.86 -31.12
CA ASP A 340 16.95 21.02 -31.79
C ASP A 340 15.82 20.53 -30.87
N PHE A 341 15.43 21.33 -29.87
CA PHE A 341 14.39 20.96 -28.92
C PHE A 341 12.98 21.19 -29.52
N PRO A 342 12.10 20.14 -29.55
CA PRO A 342 10.79 20.24 -30.19
C PRO A 342 9.76 20.86 -29.25
N ILE A 343 9.60 22.17 -29.24
CA ILE A 343 8.75 22.96 -28.32
C ILE A 343 7.25 22.62 -28.39
N PHE A 344 6.76 22.10 -29.52
CA PHE A 344 5.36 21.71 -29.74
C PHE A 344 5.08 20.24 -29.42
N THR A 345 6.10 19.46 -29.14
CA THR A 345 5.93 18.03 -28.81
C THR A 345 5.45 17.89 -27.36
N PRO A 346 4.39 17.07 -27.09
CA PRO A 346 3.96 16.76 -25.74
C PRO A 346 5.10 16.20 -24.88
N TYR A 347 5.15 16.60 -23.61
CA TYR A 347 6.25 16.22 -22.71
C TYR A 347 6.46 14.69 -22.61
N TYR A 348 5.40 13.88 -22.65
CA TYR A 348 5.53 12.43 -22.59
C TYR A 348 6.20 11.80 -23.82
N GLN A 349 6.19 12.49 -24.96
CA GLN A 349 6.84 12.05 -26.22
C GLN A 349 8.29 12.50 -26.34
N LEU A 350 8.75 13.39 -25.49
CA LEU A 350 10.13 13.84 -25.50
C LEU A 350 11.08 12.69 -25.15
N THR A 351 12.21 12.60 -25.83
CA THR A 351 13.29 11.67 -25.49
C THR A 351 13.91 12.03 -24.14
N GLN A 352 14.64 11.09 -23.52
CA GLN A 352 15.29 11.33 -22.24
C GLN A 352 16.29 12.50 -22.33
N GLU A 353 17.06 12.59 -23.41
CA GLU A 353 18.01 13.67 -23.65
C GLU A 353 17.31 15.04 -23.72
N GLN A 354 16.15 15.10 -24.39
CA GLN A 354 15.33 16.32 -24.45
C GLN A 354 14.73 16.70 -23.09
N LYS A 355 14.28 15.72 -22.30
CA LYS A 355 13.84 15.95 -20.92
C LYS A 355 14.99 16.45 -20.05
N ASP A 356 16.16 15.83 -20.16
CA ASP A 356 17.35 16.24 -19.41
C ASP A 356 17.77 17.67 -19.77
N TYR A 357 17.69 18.07 -21.06
CA TYR A 357 17.92 19.43 -21.49
C TYR A 357 16.91 20.42 -20.86
N LEU A 358 15.63 20.14 -20.89
CA LEU A 358 14.61 20.99 -20.27
C LEU A 358 14.82 21.16 -18.75
N TRP A 359 15.25 20.09 -18.07
CA TRP A 359 15.47 20.09 -16.63
C TRP A 359 16.82 20.69 -16.24
N HIS A 360 17.90 20.29 -16.87
CA HIS A 360 19.27 20.55 -16.42
C HIS A 360 20.04 21.52 -17.34
N GLY A 361 19.52 21.80 -18.55
CA GLY A 361 20.20 22.58 -19.58
C GLY A 361 21.28 21.78 -20.31
N SER A 362 22.06 22.45 -21.15
CA SER A 362 23.16 21.84 -21.91
C SER A 362 24.44 21.63 -21.08
N GLY A 363 24.48 22.11 -19.86
CA GLY A 363 25.65 22.07 -19.00
C GLY A 363 26.72 23.13 -19.36
N ARG A 364 26.41 24.01 -20.28
CA ARG A 364 27.29 25.17 -20.66
C ARG A 364 27.22 26.23 -19.58
N GLY A 365 27.38 26.19 -18.48
CA GLY A 365 27.51 27.24 -17.44
C GLY A 365 26.93 28.63 -17.75
N ILE A 366 27.42 29.62 -17.07
CA ILE A 366 27.05 31.04 -17.28
C ILE A 366 27.59 31.48 -18.64
N ASP A 367 26.77 32.10 -19.49
CA ASP A 367 27.20 32.64 -20.78
C ASP A 367 28.18 33.83 -20.62
N GLU A 368 28.80 34.30 -21.72
CA GLU A 368 29.74 35.44 -21.70
C GLU A 368 29.15 36.73 -21.16
N ARG A 369 27.80 36.84 -21.05
CA ARG A 369 27.04 37.95 -20.48
C ARG A 369 26.71 37.80 -19.01
N GLY A 370 27.06 36.65 -18.38
CA GLY A 370 26.75 36.35 -16.98
C GLY A 370 25.34 35.81 -16.74
N TRP A 371 24.67 35.32 -17.77
CA TRP A 371 23.33 34.75 -17.67
C TRP A 371 23.44 33.21 -17.57
N GLU A 372 22.75 32.65 -16.58
CA GLU A 372 22.60 31.21 -16.47
C GLU A 372 21.61 30.76 -17.55
N GLU A 373 21.91 29.61 -18.21
CA GLU A 373 21.03 28.99 -19.21
C GLU A 373 19.63 28.75 -18.65
N THR A 374 18.59 29.04 -19.45
CA THR A 374 17.20 28.86 -19.01
C THR A 374 16.81 27.39 -19.01
N CYS A 375 16.66 26.82 -17.81
CA CYS A 375 16.19 25.48 -17.57
C CYS A 375 15.44 25.44 -16.24
N ILE A 376 14.73 24.34 -15.96
CA ILE A 376 13.92 24.21 -14.74
C ILE A 376 14.80 24.29 -13.48
N ASP A 377 15.95 23.64 -13.45
CA ASP A 377 16.85 23.65 -12.30
C ASP A 377 17.37 25.06 -11.98
N ASN A 378 17.75 25.82 -12.99
CA ASN A 378 18.24 27.18 -12.80
C ASN A 378 17.13 28.14 -12.34
N PHE A 379 15.89 27.91 -12.79
CA PHE A 379 14.73 28.59 -12.24
C PHE A 379 14.58 28.34 -10.73
N PHE A 380 14.66 27.09 -10.27
CA PHE A 380 14.58 26.80 -8.85
C PHE A 380 15.79 27.30 -8.05
N LYS A 381 16.99 27.25 -8.62
CA LYS A 381 18.19 27.87 -8.02
C LYS A 381 18.01 29.37 -7.82
N MET A 382 17.40 30.08 -8.78
CA MET A 382 17.07 31.52 -8.65
C MET A 382 16.10 31.73 -7.48
N LEU A 383 15.04 30.89 -7.36
CA LEU A 383 14.12 30.99 -6.23
C LEU A 383 14.82 30.70 -4.89
N GLU A 384 15.75 29.74 -4.84
CA GLU A 384 16.55 29.44 -3.65
C GLU A 384 17.48 30.56 -3.24
N LYS A 385 18.18 31.19 -4.20
CA LYS A 385 19.01 32.36 -3.94
C LYS A 385 18.19 33.57 -3.42
N SER A 386 16.91 33.63 -3.78
CA SER A 386 16.02 34.76 -3.47
C SER A 386 14.98 34.46 -2.37
N GLN A 387 15.21 33.47 -1.49
CA GLN A 387 14.28 33.08 -0.41
C GLN A 387 13.98 34.15 0.64
N TYR A 388 14.76 35.24 0.69
CA TYR A 388 14.48 36.42 1.53
C TYR A 388 13.15 37.10 1.14
N LYS A 389 12.67 36.92 -0.10
CA LYS A 389 11.35 37.35 -0.58
C LYS A 389 10.30 36.32 -0.25
N ILE A 390 9.26 36.71 0.50
CA ILE A 390 8.18 35.80 0.95
C ILE A 390 7.52 35.10 -0.23
N GLN A 391 7.25 35.78 -1.33
CA GLN A 391 6.62 35.25 -2.54
C GLN A 391 7.41 34.06 -3.15
N TYR A 392 8.74 34.16 -3.20
CA TYR A 392 9.58 33.10 -3.76
C TYR A 392 9.70 31.88 -2.82
N ARG A 393 9.68 32.12 -1.51
CA ARG A 393 9.61 31.05 -0.51
C ARG A 393 8.29 30.26 -0.59
N VAL A 394 7.16 30.96 -0.77
CA VAL A 394 5.86 30.33 -0.96
C VAL A 394 5.82 29.57 -2.30
N MET A 395 6.38 30.16 -3.37
CA MET A 395 6.47 29.52 -4.67
C MET A 395 7.32 28.25 -4.62
N LEU A 396 8.50 28.30 -4.00
CA LEU A 396 9.36 27.13 -3.82
C LEU A 396 8.66 26.02 -3.01
N ALA A 397 7.94 26.38 -1.94
CA ALA A 397 7.19 25.43 -1.12
C ALA A 397 6.05 24.73 -1.90
N ARG A 398 5.47 25.42 -2.90
CA ARG A 398 4.40 24.86 -3.76
C ARG A 398 4.89 23.69 -4.63
N TYR A 399 6.16 23.77 -5.10
CA TYR A 399 6.74 22.76 -5.98
C TYR A 399 7.61 21.73 -5.26
N ARG A 400 7.78 21.86 -3.93
CA ARG A 400 8.44 20.83 -3.11
C ARG A 400 7.47 19.72 -2.75
N GLY A 401 7.91 18.49 -3.01
CA GLY A 401 7.17 17.28 -2.73
C GLY A 401 8.08 16.14 -2.30
N LYS A 402 7.50 14.96 -2.10
CA LYS A 402 8.23 13.72 -1.87
C LYS A 402 8.67 13.15 -3.21
N THR A 403 9.89 13.42 -3.62
CA THR A 403 10.46 12.92 -4.87
C THR A 403 11.21 11.61 -4.67
N THR A 404 11.37 10.83 -5.73
CA THR A 404 12.21 9.64 -5.71
C THR A 404 13.64 10.04 -5.41
N CYS A 405 14.31 9.30 -4.52
CA CYS A 405 15.70 9.55 -4.19
C CYS A 405 16.59 9.37 -5.43
N PRO A 406 17.39 10.35 -5.84
CA PRO A 406 18.22 10.25 -7.05
C PRO A 406 19.37 9.26 -6.92
N ASP A 407 19.81 8.90 -5.70
CA ASP A 407 20.91 7.96 -5.49
C ASP A 407 20.45 6.50 -5.56
N CYS A 408 19.33 6.18 -4.93
CA CYS A 408 18.82 4.80 -4.92
C CYS A 408 17.64 4.57 -5.88
N HIS A 409 17.17 5.59 -6.58
CA HIS A 409 16.03 5.51 -7.51
C HIS A 409 14.80 4.80 -6.93
N GLY A 410 14.54 5.01 -5.63
CA GLY A 410 13.39 4.42 -4.93
C GLY A 410 13.63 3.03 -4.34
N THR A 411 14.75 2.38 -4.60
CA THR A 411 15.07 1.03 -4.10
C THR A 411 15.37 0.98 -2.60
N ARG A 412 15.61 2.12 -1.96
CA ARG A 412 15.86 2.31 -0.51
C ARG A 412 17.21 1.80 -0.03
N LEU A 413 17.87 0.93 -0.79
CA LEU A 413 19.17 0.34 -0.45
C LEU A 413 20.32 1.19 -1.00
N ARG A 414 21.48 0.99 -0.41
CA ARG A 414 22.73 1.55 -0.93
C ARG A 414 23.16 0.81 -2.21
N LYS A 415 23.99 1.47 -3.00
CA LYS A 415 24.43 0.97 -4.30
C LYS A 415 25.17 -0.37 -4.22
N GLU A 416 25.91 -0.61 -3.14
CA GLU A 416 26.69 -1.83 -2.91
C GLU A 416 25.79 -3.08 -2.89
N ALA A 417 24.57 -2.98 -2.39
CA ALA A 417 23.60 -4.09 -2.39
C ALA A 417 23.23 -4.54 -3.82
N SER A 418 23.28 -3.63 -4.81
CA SER A 418 22.95 -3.95 -6.20
C SER A 418 24.03 -4.77 -6.92
N TYR A 419 25.24 -4.83 -6.37
CA TYR A 419 26.32 -5.64 -6.95
C TYR A 419 26.17 -7.13 -6.66
N VAL A 420 25.36 -7.49 -5.67
CA VAL A 420 25.12 -8.88 -5.30
C VAL A 420 23.96 -9.44 -6.13
N LYS A 421 24.18 -10.59 -6.77
CA LYS A 421 23.19 -11.21 -7.67
C LYS A 421 22.92 -12.66 -7.27
N VAL A 422 21.66 -13.07 -7.45
CA VAL A 422 21.19 -14.46 -7.34
C VAL A 422 20.47 -14.77 -8.66
N GLY A 423 20.88 -15.82 -9.37
CA GLY A 423 20.30 -16.14 -10.68
C GLY A 423 20.42 -15.00 -11.71
N GLY A 424 21.49 -14.19 -11.61
CA GLY A 424 21.75 -13.06 -12.52
C GLY A 424 21.01 -11.76 -12.17
N LYS A 425 20.11 -11.76 -11.19
CA LYS A 425 19.33 -10.60 -10.75
C LYS A 425 19.75 -10.12 -9.36
N ASN A 426 19.74 -8.80 -9.14
CA ASN A 426 19.94 -8.22 -7.81
C ASN A 426 18.62 -8.10 -7.05
N ILE A 427 18.68 -7.83 -5.74
CA ILE A 427 17.49 -7.75 -4.88
C ILE A 427 16.53 -6.63 -5.31
N ASN A 428 17.05 -5.50 -5.80
CA ASN A 428 16.25 -4.37 -6.25
C ASN A 428 15.42 -4.73 -7.48
N GLU A 429 16.01 -5.43 -8.45
CA GLU A 429 15.30 -5.92 -9.64
C GLU A 429 14.18 -6.90 -9.25
N LEU A 430 14.40 -7.78 -8.27
CA LEU A 430 13.39 -8.74 -7.83
C LEU A 430 12.21 -8.07 -7.11
N VAL A 431 12.47 -7.06 -6.28
CA VAL A 431 11.37 -6.40 -5.53
C VAL A 431 10.52 -5.47 -6.39
N GLU A 432 11.03 -5.05 -7.55
CA GLU A 432 10.28 -4.25 -8.54
C GLU A 432 9.46 -5.13 -9.51
N MET A 433 9.73 -6.42 -9.58
CA MET A 433 8.95 -7.33 -10.42
C MET A 433 7.53 -7.51 -9.89
N PRO A 434 6.50 -7.58 -10.75
CA PRO A 434 5.19 -8.09 -10.39
C PRO A 434 5.30 -9.50 -9.80
N ILE A 435 4.45 -9.84 -8.83
CA ILE A 435 4.45 -11.15 -8.17
C ILE A 435 4.37 -12.31 -9.18
N SER A 436 3.59 -12.13 -10.27
CA SER A 436 3.48 -13.12 -11.35
C SER A 436 4.80 -13.40 -12.07
N GLU A 437 5.65 -12.39 -12.25
CA GLU A 437 6.97 -12.54 -12.87
C GLU A 437 8.01 -13.05 -11.88
N LEU A 438 7.91 -12.58 -10.63
CA LEU A 438 8.74 -13.06 -9.54
C LEU A 438 8.58 -14.57 -9.35
N LYS A 439 7.36 -15.11 -9.47
CA LYS A 439 7.09 -16.55 -9.44
C LYS A 439 7.82 -17.28 -10.56
N LYS A 440 7.73 -16.78 -11.79
CA LYS A 440 8.42 -17.39 -12.95
C LYS A 440 9.94 -17.40 -12.76
N PHE A 441 10.49 -16.31 -12.20
CA PHE A 441 11.91 -16.23 -11.88
C PHE A 441 12.33 -17.33 -10.90
N PHE A 442 11.62 -17.51 -9.77
CA PHE A 442 11.96 -18.52 -8.77
C PHE A 442 11.70 -19.95 -9.26
N ASP A 443 10.71 -20.17 -10.10
CA ASP A 443 10.46 -21.50 -10.72
C ASP A 443 11.55 -21.90 -11.73
N SER A 444 12.19 -20.92 -12.39
CA SER A 444 13.28 -21.14 -13.35
C SER A 444 14.67 -21.09 -12.71
N LEU A 445 14.78 -20.72 -11.43
CA LEU A 445 16.05 -20.52 -10.74
C LEU A 445 16.80 -21.84 -10.56
N THR A 446 17.98 -21.93 -11.14
CA THR A 446 18.90 -23.06 -10.99
C THR A 446 20.12 -22.62 -10.20
N LEU A 447 20.38 -23.30 -9.09
CA LEU A 447 21.55 -23.05 -8.24
C LEU A 447 22.49 -24.25 -8.23
N PRO A 448 23.78 -24.08 -8.01
CA PRO A 448 24.73 -25.17 -7.75
C PRO A 448 24.25 -26.02 -6.55
N GLU A 449 24.62 -27.31 -6.51
CA GLU A 449 24.06 -28.27 -5.54
C GLU A 449 24.29 -27.83 -4.07
N HIS A 450 25.44 -27.24 -3.75
CA HIS A 450 25.74 -26.78 -2.40
C HIS A 450 24.91 -25.57 -2.00
N GLU A 451 24.71 -24.62 -2.92
CA GLU A 451 23.85 -23.44 -2.72
C GLU A 451 22.38 -23.82 -2.65
N ALA A 452 21.96 -24.75 -3.50
CA ALA A 452 20.59 -25.29 -3.47
C ALA A 452 20.25 -25.92 -2.12
N LYS A 453 21.20 -26.63 -1.49
CA LYS A 453 21.05 -27.19 -0.13
C LYS A 453 20.93 -26.08 0.92
N ALA A 454 21.77 -25.04 0.83
CA ALA A 454 21.73 -23.89 1.75
C ALA A 454 20.45 -23.05 1.62
N ALA A 455 19.97 -22.88 0.37
CA ALA A 455 18.79 -22.06 0.07
C ALA A 455 17.46 -22.83 0.20
N LYS A 456 17.46 -24.16 0.29
CA LYS A 456 16.26 -25.02 0.17
C LYS A 456 15.08 -24.53 1.00
N ARG A 457 15.30 -24.27 2.30
CA ARG A 457 14.22 -23.81 3.21
C ARG A 457 13.75 -22.41 2.85
N LEU A 458 14.68 -21.50 2.49
CA LEU A 458 14.35 -20.12 2.13
C LEU A 458 13.52 -20.07 0.85
N LEU A 459 13.90 -20.84 -0.17
CA LEU A 459 13.18 -20.93 -1.43
C LEU A 459 11.78 -21.53 -1.25
N LEU A 460 11.63 -22.51 -0.35
CA LEU A 460 10.32 -23.07 -0.03
C LEU A 460 9.41 -22.02 0.58
N GLU A 461 9.89 -21.25 1.55
CA GLU A 461 9.11 -20.19 2.22
C GLU A 461 8.77 -19.05 1.25
N ILE A 462 9.72 -18.62 0.42
CA ILE A 462 9.50 -17.60 -0.61
C ILE A 462 8.44 -18.06 -1.60
N ASN A 463 8.58 -19.27 -2.17
CA ASN A 463 7.66 -19.80 -3.15
C ASN A 463 6.24 -20.02 -2.59
N SER A 464 6.14 -20.47 -1.34
CA SER A 464 4.84 -20.64 -0.67
C SER A 464 4.11 -19.29 -0.52
N ARG A 465 4.80 -18.24 -0.03
CA ARG A 465 4.21 -16.92 0.14
C ARG A 465 3.86 -16.25 -1.20
N ILE A 466 4.72 -16.39 -2.20
CA ILE A 466 4.43 -15.92 -3.55
C ILE A 466 3.18 -16.62 -4.09
N GLN A 467 3.05 -17.94 -3.89
CA GLN A 467 1.88 -18.70 -4.32
C GLN A 467 0.60 -18.21 -3.62
N PHE A 468 0.66 -17.96 -2.31
CA PHE A 468 -0.48 -17.38 -1.58
C PHE A 468 -0.86 -15.98 -2.11
N MET A 469 0.12 -15.14 -2.48
CA MET A 469 -0.15 -13.85 -3.12
C MET A 469 -0.91 -14.01 -4.45
N LEU A 470 -0.53 -15.00 -5.26
CA LEU A 470 -1.23 -15.32 -6.51
C LEU A 470 -2.64 -15.85 -6.25
N ASP A 471 -2.79 -16.73 -5.26
CA ASP A 471 -4.07 -17.35 -4.90
C ASP A 471 -5.10 -16.32 -4.38
N VAL A 472 -4.64 -15.23 -3.73
CA VAL A 472 -5.53 -14.12 -3.31
C VAL A 472 -5.72 -13.03 -4.37
N GLY A 473 -5.19 -13.22 -5.61
CA GLY A 473 -5.36 -12.28 -6.71
C GLY A 473 -4.55 -10.99 -6.60
N LEU A 474 -3.35 -11.04 -5.99
CA LEU A 474 -2.41 -9.92 -5.86
C LEU A 474 -1.21 -10.07 -6.81
N ASP A 475 -1.40 -10.70 -7.94
CA ASP A 475 -0.38 -11.05 -8.94
C ASP A 475 0.29 -9.82 -9.60
N TYR A 476 -0.41 -8.70 -9.65
CA TYR A 476 0.05 -7.43 -10.23
C TYR A 476 0.89 -6.56 -9.28
N LEU A 477 0.88 -6.84 -7.98
CA LEU A 477 1.65 -6.06 -7.01
C LEU A 477 3.15 -6.33 -7.12
N THR A 478 3.96 -5.32 -6.72
CA THR A 478 5.40 -5.45 -6.53
C THR A 478 5.75 -5.46 -5.05
N LEU A 479 6.83 -6.13 -4.66
CA LEU A 479 7.26 -6.19 -3.26
C LEU A 479 7.70 -4.84 -2.70
N ASN A 480 8.19 -3.92 -3.54
CA ASN A 480 8.63 -2.57 -3.13
C ASN A 480 7.47 -1.58 -2.97
N ARG A 481 6.25 -1.94 -3.37
CA ARG A 481 5.09 -1.04 -3.21
C ARG A 481 4.86 -0.70 -1.75
N ALA A 482 4.75 0.60 -1.45
CA ALA A 482 4.56 1.09 -0.10
C ALA A 482 3.17 0.70 0.44
N SER A 483 3.10 0.20 1.67
CA SER A 483 1.85 -0.23 2.33
C SER A 483 0.81 0.88 2.43
N SER A 484 1.24 2.14 2.55
CA SER A 484 0.35 3.30 2.61
C SER A 484 -0.38 3.61 1.29
N THR A 485 0.00 2.96 0.19
CA THR A 485 -0.63 3.12 -1.14
C THR A 485 -1.60 2.00 -1.49
N LEU A 486 -1.75 1.03 -0.59
CA LEU A 486 -2.65 -0.10 -0.76
C LEU A 486 -4.10 0.30 -0.44
N SER A 487 -5.04 -0.25 -1.18
CA SER A 487 -6.45 -0.20 -0.80
C SER A 487 -6.72 -1.04 0.46
N GLY A 488 -7.86 -0.81 1.12
CA GLY A 488 -8.28 -1.59 2.28
C GLY A 488 -8.33 -3.10 1.99
N GLY A 489 -8.91 -3.48 0.86
CA GLY A 489 -8.99 -4.88 0.42
C GLY A 489 -7.63 -5.49 0.08
N GLU A 490 -6.73 -4.75 -0.58
CA GLU A 490 -5.35 -5.22 -0.83
C GLU A 490 -4.61 -5.48 0.50
N SER A 491 -4.72 -4.55 1.46
CA SER A 491 -4.10 -4.68 2.78
C SER A 491 -4.63 -5.90 3.54
N GLN A 492 -5.93 -6.12 3.52
CA GLN A 492 -6.58 -7.27 4.16
C GLN A 492 -6.12 -8.59 3.54
N ARG A 493 -6.03 -8.68 2.22
CA ARG A 493 -5.53 -9.89 1.52
C ARG A 493 -4.06 -10.16 1.81
N ILE A 494 -3.22 -9.13 1.96
CA ILE A 494 -1.84 -9.29 2.41
C ILE A 494 -1.79 -9.87 3.82
N ASN A 495 -2.63 -9.40 4.74
CA ASN A 495 -2.71 -9.96 6.09
C ASN A 495 -3.18 -11.44 6.07
N LEU A 496 -4.08 -11.79 5.14
CA LEU A 496 -4.49 -13.17 4.93
C LEU A 496 -3.33 -14.05 4.44
N VAL A 497 -2.51 -13.57 3.50
CA VAL A 497 -1.28 -14.24 3.03
C VAL A 497 -0.32 -14.51 4.19
N THR A 498 -0.12 -13.52 5.05
CA THR A 498 0.76 -13.67 6.23
C THR A 498 0.23 -14.73 7.19
N SER A 499 -1.09 -14.75 7.40
CA SER A 499 -1.75 -15.73 8.27
C SER A 499 -1.63 -17.15 7.72
N LEU A 500 -1.80 -17.36 6.43
CA LEU A 500 -1.57 -18.64 5.73
C LEU A 500 -0.12 -19.11 5.88
N GLY A 501 0.82 -18.18 5.70
CA GLY A 501 2.26 -18.45 5.85
C GLY A 501 2.66 -18.90 7.26
N SER A 502 1.88 -18.55 8.29
CA SER A 502 2.15 -18.96 9.68
C SER A 502 1.80 -20.45 9.97
N SER A 503 1.04 -21.10 9.09
CA SER A 503 0.62 -22.51 9.20
C SER A 503 0.01 -22.88 10.56
N LEU A 504 -0.70 -21.94 11.21
CA LEU A 504 -1.37 -22.18 12.47
C LEU A 504 -2.57 -23.12 12.27
N MET A 505 -2.67 -24.13 13.12
CA MET A 505 -3.74 -25.13 13.10
C MET A 505 -4.60 -25.03 14.36
N GLY A 506 -5.88 -25.42 14.25
CA GLY A 506 -6.79 -25.43 15.39
C GLY A 506 -7.15 -24.05 15.92
N SER A 507 -7.06 -23.03 15.09
CA SER A 507 -7.36 -21.63 15.41
C SER A 507 -8.72 -21.19 14.86
N LEU A 508 -9.29 -20.13 15.42
CA LEU A 508 -10.46 -19.44 14.87
C LEU A 508 -9.99 -18.20 14.10
N TYR A 509 -10.26 -18.17 12.82
CA TYR A 509 -10.07 -17.00 11.98
C TYR A 509 -11.39 -16.23 11.85
N VAL A 510 -11.38 -14.94 12.19
CA VAL A 510 -12.53 -14.04 12.04
C VAL A 510 -12.17 -12.99 11.00
N LEU A 511 -12.87 -12.96 9.86
CA LEU A 511 -12.63 -12.05 8.75
C LEU A 511 -13.81 -11.09 8.59
N ASP A 512 -13.50 -9.83 8.28
CA ASP A 512 -14.49 -8.77 8.02
C ASP A 512 -14.53 -8.44 6.54
N GLU A 513 -15.62 -8.83 5.87
CA GLU A 513 -15.92 -8.53 4.47
C GLU A 513 -14.70 -8.68 3.52
N PRO A 514 -14.07 -9.87 3.45
CA PRO A 514 -12.85 -10.06 2.67
C PRO A 514 -13.05 -9.96 1.14
N SER A 515 -14.29 -9.95 0.64
CA SER A 515 -14.62 -9.77 -0.78
C SER A 515 -14.60 -8.32 -1.25
N ILE A 516 -14.42 -7.34 -0.35
CA ILE A 516 -14.48 -5.93 -0.71
C ILE A 516 -13.51 -5.56 -1.84
N GLY A 517 -14.05 -4.87 -2.87
CA GLY A 517 -13.29 -4.42 -4.03
C GLY A 517 -12.80 -5.55 -4.94
N LEU A 518 -13.34 -6.77 -4.77
CA LEU A 518 -13.05 -7.89 -5.64
C LEU A 518 -14.05 -8.00 -6.80
N HIS A 519 -13.52 -8.32 -7.95
CA HIS A 519 -14.31 -8.82 -9.05
C HIS A 519 -14.71 -10.28 -8.80
N SER A 520 -15.89 -10.76 -9.28
CA SER A 520 -16.34 -12.15 -9.08
C SER A 520 -15.30 -13.21 -9.45
N ARG A 521 -14.49 -12.97 -10.49
CA ARG A 521 -13.35 -13.84 -10.84
C ARG A 521 -12.36 -14.00 -9.69
N ASP A 522 -12.08 -12.93 -8.96
CA ASP A 522 -11.09 -12.94 -7.88
C ASP A 522 -11.73 -13.42 -6.57
N THR A 523 -13.06 -13.26 -6.39
CA THR A 523 -13.84 -13.84 -5.29
C THR A 523 -13.73 -15.36 -5.29
N ALA A 524 -13.78 -16.02 -6.45
CA ALA A 524 -13.58 -17.46 -6.57
C ALA A 524 -12.21 -17.94 -6.08
N LYS A 525 -11.14 -17.14 -6.31
CA LYS A 525 -9.81 -17.42 -5.76
C LYS A 525 -9.79 -17.29 -4.24
N LEU A 526 -10.41 -16.23 -3.72
CA LEU A 526 -10.51 -16.01 -2.27
C LEU A 526 -11.26 -17.16 -1.58
N ILE A 527 -12.36 -17.65 -2.13
CA ILE A 527 -13.10 -18.81 -1.62
C ILE A 527 -12.19 -20.03 -1.51
N LYS A 528 -11.36 -20.31 -2.53
CA LYS A 528 -10.39 -21.39 -2.50
C LYS A 528 -9.41 -21.25 -1.33
N VAL A 529 -8.92 -20.04 -1.08
CA VAL A 529 -8.00 -19.73 0.03
C VAL A 529 -8.67 -19.93 1.39
N LEU A 530 -9.93 -19.48 1.55
CA LEU A 530 -10.70 -19.69 2.79
C LEU A 530 -10.95 -21.18 3.05
N ARG A 531 -11.19 -21.97 2.00
CA ARG A 531 -11.30 -23.43 2.08
C ARG A 531 -9.97 -24.09 2.46
N GLN A 532 -8.85 -23.64 1.92
CA GLN A 532 -7.53 -24.14 2.31
C GLN A 532 -7.25 -23.87 3.81
N LEU A 533 -7.61 -22.70 4.34
CA LEU A 533 -7.52 -22.40 5.77
C LEU A 533 -8.34 -23.40 6.62
N GLN A 534 -9.54 -23.71 6.17
CA GLN A 534 -10.41 -24.70 6.83
C GLN A 534 -9.80 -26.11 6.76
N GLU A 535 -9.33 -26.54 5.60
CA GLU A 535 -8.77 -27.89 5.36
C GLU A 535 -7.54 -28.19 6.22
N ILE A 536 -6.78 -27.16 6.60
CA ILE A 536 -5.65 -27.27 7.54
C ILE A 536 -6.13 -27.57 8.98
N GLY A 537 -7.45 -27.54 9.26
CA GLY A 537 -8.04 -27.80 10.58
C GLY A 537 -8.32 -26.52 11.38
N ASN A 538 -8.66 -25.42 10.71
CA ASN A 538 -9.07 -24.18 11.35
C ASN A 538 -10.59 -23.98 11.23
N THR A 539 -11.15 -23.22 12.17
CA THR A 539 -12.50 -22.69 12.06
C THR A 539 -12.44 -21.32 11.40
N VAL A 540 -13.17 -21.12 10.31
CA VAL A 540 -13.19 -19.86 9.58
C VAL A 540 -14.56 -19.23 9.72
N VAL A 541 -14.62 -18.06 10.35
CA VAL A 541 -15.84 -17.24 10.51
C VAL A 541 -15.67 -15.95 9.70
N VAL A 542 -16.58 -15.73 8.76
CA VAL A 542 -16.52 -14.58 7.87
C VAL A 542 -17.80 -13.76 8.02
N VAL A 543 -17.66 -12.46 8.26
CA VAL A 543 -18.76 -11.50 8.15
C VAL A 543 -18.87 -11.12 6.69
N GLU A 544 -19.97 -11.43 6.02
CA GLU A 544 -20.07 -11.25 4.57
C GLU A 544 -21.49 -10.99 4.05
N HIS A 545 -21.51 -10.35 2.86
CA HIS A 545 -22.71 -10.04 2.10
C HIS A 545 -22.66 -10.55 0.66
N ASP A 546 -21.49 -10.98 0.20
CA ASP A 546 -21.31 -11.52 -1.15
C ASP A 546 -22.00 -12.87 -1.33
N GLU A 547 -22.79 -13.01 -2.40
CA GLU A 547 -23.59 -14.20 -2.66
C GLU A 547 -22.71 -15.44 -2.89
N GLU A 548 -21.59 -15.30 -3.61
CA GLU A 548 -20.71 -16.41 -3.96
C GLU A 548 -20.04 -16.97 -2.70
N ILE A 549 -19.58 -16.09 -1.78
CA ILE A 549 -18.99 -16.52 -0.50
C ILE A 549 -20.03 -17.15 0.42
N ILE A 550 -21.23 -16.57 0.51
CA ILE A 550 -22.30 -17.13 1.33
C ILE A 550 -22.67 -18.54 0.83
N ARG A 551 -22.85 -18.72 -0.49
CA ARG A 551 -23.15 -20.02 -1.10
C ARG A 551 -22.03 -21.04 -0.93
N ALA A 552 -20.79 -20.58 -0.91
CA ALA A 552 -19.62 -21.43 -0.72
C ALA A 552 -19.38 -21.83 0.76
N SER A 553 -20.09 -21.26 1.73
CA SER A 553 -19.93 -21.59 3.14
C SER A 553 -20.61 -22.94 3.49
N ASP A 554 -20.17 -23.54 4.61
CA ASP A 554 -20.81 -24.74 5.16
C ASP A 554 -22.01 -24.39 6.04
N TYR A 555 -21.93 -23.24 6.71
CA TYR A 555 -22.88 -22.85 7.74
C TYR A 555 -23.16 -21.35 7.68
N ILE A 556 -24.41 -20.96 7.85
CA ILE A 556 -24.86 -19.57 7.83
C ILE A 556 -25.47 -19.19 9.17
N ILE A 557 -25.14 -17.99 9.64
CA ILE A 557 -25.77 -17.34 10.79
C ILE A 557 -26.28 -15.99 10.30
N ASP A 558 -27.61 -15.84 10.19
CA ASP A 558 -28.24 -14.60 9.77
C ASP A 558 -28.71 -13.79 10.96
N VAL A 559 -28.20 -12.56 11.10
CA VAL A 559 -28.50 -11.64 12.19
C VAL A 559 -29.47 -10.56 11.73
N GLY A 560 -30.59 -10.42 12.38
CA GLY A 560 -31.63 -9.49 11.97
C GLY A 560 -32.73 -9.31 13.03
N PRO A 561 -34.01 -9.12 12.62
CA PRO A 561 -34.52 -9.00 11.23
C PRO A 561 -34.19 -7.67 10.56
N GLU A 562 -33.96 -6.60 11.33
CA GLU A 562 -33.68 -5.24 10.88
C GLU A 562 -32.38 -4.73 11.50
N ALA A 563 -32.08 -3.44 11.31
CA ALA A 563 -30.93 -2.77 11.84
C ALA A 563 -31.14 -2.14 13.24
N GLY A 564 -30.07 -1.87 13.96
CA GLY A 564 -30.08 -1.15 15.24
C GLY A 564 -30.94 -1.84 16.31
N ARG A 565 -31.89 -1.09 16.91
CA ARG A 565 -32.73 -1.62 18.00
C ARG A 565 -33.68 -2.75 17.58
N HIS A 566 -34.04 -2.83 16.33
CA HIS A 566 -34.88 -3.89 15.77
C HIS A 566 -34.10 -5.11 15.29
N GLY A 567 -32.75 -4.99 15.19
CA GLY A 567 -31.82 -6.08 14.94
C GLY A 567 -31.42 -6.87 16.17
N GLY A 568 -30.27 -7.55 16.08
CA GLY A 568 -29.61 -8.21 17.19
C GLY A 568 -30.23 -9.56 17.60
N LYS A 569 -31.02 -10.20 16.73
CA LYS A 569 -31.55 -11.54 16.91
C LYS A 569 -31.01 -12.49 15.85
N ILE A 570 -30.91 -13.76 16.15
CA ILE A 570 -30.64 -14.78 15.12
C ILE A 570 -31.95 -15.11 14.41
N ILE A 571 -32.00 -14.88 13.13
CA ILE A 571 -33.19 -15.12 12.27
C ILE A 571 -33.07 -16.48 11.59
N TYR A 572 -31.86 -16.87 11.19
CA TYR A 572 -31.58 -18.15 10.62
C TYR A 572 -30.20 -18.63 11.12
N GLN A 573 -30.11 -19.91 11.40
CA GLN A 573 -28.87 -20.59 11.75
C GLN A 573 -28.94 -22.01 11.22
N GLY A 574 -28.02 -22.41 10.36
CA GLY A 574 -28.05 -23.76 9.80
C GLY A 574 -27.07 -23.97 8.65
N PRO A 575 -26.99 -25.22 8.15
CA PRO A 575 -26.18 -25.56 6.98
C PRO A 575 -26.64 -24.84 5.71
N THR A 576 -25.68 -24.38 4.90
CA THR A 576 -25.97 -23.62 3.66
C THR A 576 -26.73 -24.44 2.62
N ASN A 577 -26.55 -25.75 2.60
CA ASN A 577 -27.22 -26.65 1.66
C ASN A 577 -28.68 -26.99 2.05
N GLN A 578 -29.17 -26.51 3.19
CA GLN A 578 -30.52 -26.82 3.71
C GLN A 578 -31.32 -25.52 3.97
N LEU A 579 -31.22 -24.56 3.06
CA LEU A 579 -31.95 -23.30 3.19
C LEU A 579 -33.48 -23.56 3.07
N GLU A 580 -34.20 -23.29 4.17
CA GLU A 580 -35.66 -23.40 4.18
C GLU A 580 -36.28 -22.13 3.60
N SER A 581 -37.17 -22.31 2.63
CA SER A 581 -37.90 -21.20 1.95
C SER A 581 -38.95 -20.49 2.82
N LYS A 582 -39.19 -20.91 4.06
CA LYS A 582 -40.16 -20.31 4.98
C LYS A 582 -39.49 -19.62 6.15
N THR A 583 -38.66 -18.60 5.86
CA THR A 583 -38.02 -17.83 6.93
C THR A 583 -38.28 -16.33 6.72
N ASP A 584 -38.21 -15.54 7.80
CA ASP A 584 -38.24 -14.07 7.72
C ASP A 584 -36.87 -13.48 7.35
N SER A 585 -35.86 -14.31 7.09
CA SER A 585 -34.52 -13.94 6.68
C SER A 585 -34.52 -13.34 5.28
N TRP A 586 -34.09 -12.08 5.16
CA TRP A 586 -33.85 -11.44 3.88
C TRP A 586 -32.74 -12.15 3.09
N THR A 587 -31.68 -12.56 3.73
CA THR A 587 -30.59 -13.33 3.12
C THR A 587 -31.12 -14.58 2.43
N VAL A 588 -31.91 -15.39 3.15
CA VAL A 588 -32.46 -16.63 2.62
C VAL A 588 -33.44 -16.36 1.46
N LYS A 589 -34.28 -15.32 1.56
CA LYS A 589 -35.19 -14.93 0.45
C LYS A 589 -34.43 -14.59 -0.84
N TYR A 590 -33.31 -13.87 -0.76
CA TYR A 590 -32.48 -13.57 -1.92
C TYR A 590 -31.74 -14.81 -2.44
N LEU A 591 -31.15 -15.63 -1.57
CA LEU A 591 -30.44 -16.84 -1.95
C LEU A 591 -31.37 -17.91 -2.59
N THR A 592 -32.64 -17.96 -2.19
CA THR A 592 -33.64 -18.89 -2.74
C THR A 592 -34.39 -18.33 -3.96
N GLY A 593 -34.11 -17.08 -4.35
CA GLY A 593 -34.74 -16.42 -5.49
C GLY A 593 -36.19 -15.94 -5.25
N GLN A 594 -36.67 -15.94 -3.99
CA GLN A 594 -37.99 -15.37 -3.65
C GLN A 594 -37.99 -13.83 -3.79
N GLU A 595 -36.86 -13.20 -3.55
CA GLU A 595 -36.60 -11.81 -3.77
C GLU A 595 -35.39 -11.64 -4.69
N CYS A 596 -35.45 -10.67 -5.60
CA CYS A 596 -34.33 -10.32 -6.47
C CYS A 596 -34.35 -8.82 -6.77
N ILE A 597 -33.22 -8.28 -7.19
CA ILE A 597 -33.14 -6.93 -7.78
C ILE A 597 -33.52 -7.10 -9.25
N PRO A 598 -34.63 -6.47 -9.71
CA PRO A 598 -35.10 -6.68 -11.08
C PRO A 598 -34.19 -6.00 -12.10
N VAL A 599 -34.04 -6.61 -13.27
CA VAL A 599 -33.38 -5.97 -14.41
C VAL A 599 -34.34 -4.89 -14.95
N PRO A 600 -33.86 -3.66 -15.21
CA PRO A 600 -34.68 -2.62 -15.80
C PRO A 600 -35.28 -3.04 -17.16
N THR A 601 -36.55 -2.78 -17.35
CA THR A 601 -37.28 -3.13 -18.61
C THR A 601 -36.81 -2.35 -19.83
N SER A 602 -36.20 -1.17 -19.60
CA SER A 602 -35.62 -0.31 -20.66
C SER A 602 -34.44 0.46 -20.11
N ARG A 603 -33.44 0.69 -20.96
CA ARG A 603 -32.29 1.54 -20.65
C ARG A 603 -32.59 2.99 -21.02
N ARG A 604 -32.06 3.96 -20.26
CA ARG A 604 -32.21 5.37 -20.60
C ARG A 604 -31.41 5.69 -21.86
N PRO A 605 -32.08 6.28 -22.90
CA PRO A 605 -31.36 6.75 -24.07
C PRO A 605 -30.50 7.96 -23.69
N TRP A 606 -29.32 8.08 -24.28
CA TRP A 606 -28.45 9.22 -24.10
C TRP A 606 -27.85 9.69 -25.42
N ASN A 607 -27.71 11.01 -25.58
CA ASN A 607 -27.06 11.63 -26.73
C ASN A 607 -25.87 12.49 -26.31
N ASN A 608 -25.94 13.05 -25.10
CA ASN A 608 -24.94 13.93 -24.56
C ASN A 608 -23.93 13.11 -23.76
N TYR A 609 -22.66 13.44 -23.89
CA TYR A 609 -21.56 12.73 -23.20
C TYR A 609 -20.35 13.62 -22.97
N ILE A 610 -19.51 13.23 -22.01
CA ILE A 610 -18.14 13.71 -21.87
C ILE A 610 -17.21 12.57 -22.29
N LYS A 611 -16.26 12.87 -23.18
CA LYS A 611 -15.28 11.91 -23.67
C LYS A 611 -13.91 12.25 -23.08
N VAL A 612 -13.28 11.28 -22.43
CA VAL A 612 -11.86 11.29 -22.09
C VAL A 612 -11.09 10.79 -23.31
N VAL A 613 -10.10 11.54 -23.78
CA VAL A 613 -9.32 11.23 -24.98
C VAL A 613 -7.88 10.90 -24.56
N GLY A 614 -7.40 9.73 -25.00
CA GLY A 614 -6.01 9.33 -24.85
C GLY A 614 -5.52 9.23 -23.40
N ALA A 615 -6.31 8.65 -22.50
CA ALA A 615 -5.93 8.50 -21.09
C ALA A 615 -4.72 7.57 -20.93
N ARG A 616 -3.64 8.06 -20.28
CA ARG A 616 -2.35 7.34 -20.13
C ARG A 616 -1.82 7.29 -18.71
N GLN A 617 -2.61 7.73 -17.73
CA GLN A 617 -2.18 7.70 -16.34
C GLN A 617 -1.99 6.27 -15.82
N ASN A 618 -0.91 6.03 -15.08
CA ASN A 618 -0.56 4.72 -14.52
C ASN A 618 -0.50 3.63 -15.61
N ASN A 619 -1.38 2.62 -15.51
CA ASN A 619 -1.44 1.50 -16.46
C ASN A 619 -2.40 1.71 -17.65
N LEU A 620 -3.05 2.87 -17.77
CA LEU A 620 -3.95 3.14 -18.90
C LEU A 620 -3.17 3.30 -20.20
N ASP A 621 -3.58 2.61 -21.27
CA ASP A 621 -2.89 2.57 -22.55
C ASP A 621 -3.52 3.45 -23.63
N GLY A 622 -3.62 4.77 -23.35
CA GLY A 622 -4.09 5.75 -24.32
C GLY A 622 -5.54 5.56 -24.73
N ILE A 623 -6.40 5.15 -23.80
CA ILE A 623 -7.78 4.80 -24.08
C ILE A 623 -8.70 6.03 -24.25
N ASP A 624 -9.66 5.89 -25.16
CA ASP A 624 -10.76 6.83 -25.38
C ASP A 624 -12.03 6.28 -24.75
N VAL A 625 -12.65 7.05 -23.84
CA VAL A 625 -13.85 6.58 -23.12
C VAL A 625 -14.91 7.66 -23.07
N LYS A 626 -16.17 7.29 -23.41
CA LYS A 626 -17.34 8.16 -23.34
C LYS A 626 -18.14 7.90 -22.07
N PHE A 627 -18.50 8.97 -21.37
CA PHE A 627 -19.33 8.96 -20.17
C PHE A 627 -20.66 9.67 -20.50
N PRO A 628 -21.77 8.92 -20.69
CA PRO A 628 -23.10 9.49 -20.93
C PRO A 628 -23.54 10.42 -19.81
N LEU A 629 -24.19 11.53 -20.17
CA LEU A 629 -24.83 12.43 -19.22
C LEU A 629 -26.31 12.03 -18.98
N ASN A 630 -26.82 12.36 -17.79
CA ASN A 630 -28.19 12.03 -17.32
C ASN A 630 -28.52 10.53 -17.36
N ALA A 631 -27.51 9.72 -17.13
CA ALA A 631 -27.57 8.26 -17.10
C ALA A 631 -26.74 7.67 -15.97
N MET A 632 -26.98 6.40 -15.67
CA MET A 632 -26.17 5.62 -14.74
C MET A 632 -25.11 4.84 -15.52
N THR A 633 -23.84 5.26 -15.40
CA THR A 633 -22.69 4.57 -15.97
C THR A 633 -21.95 3.81 -14.89
N VAL A 634 -21.70 2.52 -15.10
CA VAL A 634 -20.87 1.70 -14.23
C VAL A 634 -19.53 1.40 -14.90
N VAL A 635 -18.44 1.72 -14.20
CA VAL A 635 -17.07 1.38 -14.59
C VAL A 635 -16.64 0.14 -13.82
N THR A 636 -16.39 -0.94 -14.53
CA THR A 636 -16.09 -2.25 -13.97
C THR A 636 -14.81 -2.85 -14.57
N GLY A 637 -14.46 -4.07 -14.18
CA GLY A 637 -13.30 -4.82 -14.63
C GLY A 637 -12.51 -5.42 -13.46
N VAL A 638 -11.56 -6.27 -13.74
CA VAL A 638 -10.76 -6.98 -12.72
C VAL A 638 -9.99 -6.03 -11.79
N SER A 639 -9.56 -6.54 -10.63
CA SER A 639 -8.73 -5.75 -9.69
C SER A 639 -7.43 -5.29 -10.36
N GLY A 640 -7.08 -3.99 -10.18
CA GLY A 640 -5.88 -3.41 -10.82
C GLY A 640 -6.00 -3.08 -12.31
N SER A 641 -7.18 -3.17 -12.94
CA SER A 641 -7.38 -2.87 -14.37
C SER A 641 -7.35 -1.37 -14.74
N GLY A 642 -7.29 -0.46 -13.75
CA GLY A 642 -7.19 0.98 -13.98
C GLY A 642 -8.47 1.78 -13.77
N LYS A 643 -9.55 1.20 -13.23
CA LYS A 643 -10.85 1.85 -12.96
C LYS A 643 -10.73 3.16 -12.21
N SER A 644 -10.15 3.12 -11.01
CA SER A 644 -9.98 4.32 -10.16
C SER A 644 -9.05 5.34 -10.81
N THR A 645 -8.07 4.88 -11.58
CA THR A 645 -7.19 5.76 -12.36
C THR A 645 -7.97 6.53 -13.42
N LEU A 646 -8.83 5.84 -14.21
CA LEU A 646 -9.65 6.48 -15.24
C LEU A 646 -10.65 7.47 -14.65
N VAL A 647 -11.37 7.05 -13.62
CA VAL A 647 -12.50 7.81 -13.08
C VAL A 647 -12.06 8.89 -12.11
N ARG A 648 -11.21 8.54 -11.12
CA ARG A 648 -10.78 9.47 -10.07
C ARG A 648 -9.63 10.37 -10.52
N ASP A 649 -8.56 9.76 -11.07
CA ASP A 649 -7.34 10.53 -11.36
C ASP A 649 -7.46 11.30 -12.67
N VAL A 650 -8.08 10.72 -13.71
CA VAL A 650 -8.25 11.38 -15.00
C VAL A 650 -9.55 12.20 -15.02
N LEU A 651 -10.73 11.54 -15.07
CA LEU A 651 -11.99 12.24 -15.29
C LEU A 651 -12.33 13.26 -14.19
N TYR A 652 -12.38 12.81 -12.93
CA TYR A 652 -12.79 13.68 -11.81
C TYR A 652 -11.89 14.88 -11.63
N ARG A 653 -10.55 14.68 -11.61
CA ARG A 653 -9.62 15.79 -11.36
C ARG A 653 -9.61 16.80 -12.51
N HIS A 654 -9.77 16.36 -13.77
CA HIS A 654 -9.91 17.28 -14.90
C HIS A 654 -11.19 18.11 -14.78
N LEU A 655 -12.34 17.46 -14.52
CA LEU A 655 -13.61 18.17 -14.35
C LEU A 655 -13.59 19.11 -13.15
N LYS A 656 -12.98 18.69 -12.04
CA LYS A 656 -12.82 19.53 -10.84
C LYS A 656 -11.99 20.79 -11.13
N ASN A 657 -10.92 20.66 -11.92
CA ASN A 657 -10.12 21.82 -12.33
C ASN A 657 -10.87 22.76 -13.28
N ILE A 658 -11.82 22.24 -14.08
CA ILE A 658 -12.66 23.04 -14.97
C ILE A 658 -13.73 23.82 -14.18
N TYR A 659 -14.43 23.15 -13.24
CA TYR A 659 -15.56 23.74 -12.52
C TYR A 659 -15.21 24.44 -11.21
N SER A 660 -14.05 24.18 -10.65
CA SER A 660 -13.55 24.83 -9.44
C SER A 660 -12.09 25.21 -9.61
N GLU A 661 -11.63 26.25 -8.91
CA GLU A 661 -10.21 26.67 -8.89
C GLU A 661 -9.35 25.64 -8.10
N SER A 662 -9.50 24.37 -8.42
CA SER A 662 -8.72 23.30 -7.80
C SER A 662 -7.31 23.31 -8.37
N THR A 663 -6.33 23.05 -7.49
CA THR A 663 -4.91 22.88 -7.86
C THR A 663 -4.51 21.40 -7.85
N GLU A 664 -5.48 20.47 -7.79
CA GLU A 664 -5.19 19.05 -7.82
C GLU A 664 -4.63 18.66 -9.19
N ARG A 665 -3.56 17.86 -9.17
CA ARG A 665 -2.95 17.33 -10.39
C ARG A 665 -3.93 16.38 -11.09
N PRO A 666 -4.34 16.68 -12.34
CA PRO A 666 -5.11 15.74 -13.14
C PRO A 666 -4.23 14.61 -13.66
N GLY A 667 -4.82 13.45 -13.92
CA GLY A 667 -4.14 12.33 -14.58
C GLY A 667 -3.84 12.64 -16.06
N GLU A 668 -2.90 11.89 -16.62
CA GLU A 668 -2.43 12.09 -18.00
C GLU A 668 -3.50 11.70 -19.03
N CYS A 669 -3.93 12.65 -19.84
CA CYS A 669 -4.76 12.44 -21.01
C CYS A 669 -4.56 13.58 -22.02
N LEU A 670 -4.97 13.38 -23.27
CA LEU A 670 -4.91 14.42 -24.31
C LEU A 670 -5.91 15.55 -24.03
N GLY A 671 -7.06 15.22 -23.43
CA GLY A 671 -8.06 16.21 -23.06
C GLY A 671 -9.43 15.60 -22.79
N LEU A 672 -10.38 16.47 -22.48
CA LEU A 672 -11.82 16.14 -22.40
C LEU A 672 -12.54 16.80 -23.57
N GLU A 673 -13.43 16.05 -24.21
CA GLU A 673 -14.28 16.51 -25.31
C GLU A 673 -15.76 16.28 -24.98
N GLY A 674 -16.66 16.91 -25.72
CA GLY A 674 -18.10 16.72 -25.63
C GLY A 674 -18.83 17.83 -24.86
N ASP A 675 -19.91 17.46 -24.20
CA ASP A 675 -20.91 18.40 -23.64
C ASP A 675 -20.54 18.89 -22.22
N ILE A 676 -19.28 19.30 -22.01
CA ILE A 676 -18.75 19.72 -20.71
C ILE A 676 -19.54 20.91 -20.12
N SER A 677 -20.00 21.82 -20.97
CA SER A 677 -20.76 23.01 -20.55
C SER A 677 -22.16 22.69 -20.00
N MET A 678 -22.69 21.50 -20.21
CA MET A 678 -23.98 21.06 -19.66
C MET A 678 -23.92 20.69 -18.18
N VAL A 679 -22.74 20.59 -17.61
CA VAL A 679 -22.50 20.22 -16.22
C VAL A 679 -21.86 21.42 -15.51
N HIS A 680 -22.23 21.65 -14.25
CA HIS A 680 -21.74 22.78 -13.47
C HIS A 680 -20.82 22.39 -12.31
N SER A 681 -20.90 21.13 -11.87
CA SER A 681 -20.07 20.63 -10.78
C SER A 681 -19.84 19.11 -10.88
N VAL A 682 -18.80 18.66 -10.22
CA VAL A 682 -18.48 17.23 -10.07
C VAL A 682 -18.19 16.93 -8.60
N GLU A 683 -18.80 15.88 -8.09
CA GLU A 683 -18.64 15.43 -6.71
C GLU A 683 -18.16 13.98 -6.67
N PHE A 684 -17.10 13.73 -5.88
CA PHE A 684 -16.57 12.39 -5.65
C PHE A 684 -17.00 11.90 -4.26
N VAL A 685 -17.77 10.83 -4.23
CA VAL A 685 -18.33 10.25 -3.01
C VAL A 685 -17.60 8.96 -2.70
N ASP A 686 -16.59 9.06 -1.86
CA ASP A 686 -15.75 7.96 -1.38
C ASP A 686 -16.17 7.46 0.00
N GLN A 687 -15.49 6.41 0.47
CA GLN A 687 -15.70 5.78 1.77
C GLN A 687 -14.99 6.52 2.92
N ASP A 688 -14.31 7.62 2.65
CA ASP A 688 -13.65 8.41 3.68
C ASP A 688 -14.66 8.93 4.72
N PRO A 689 -14.28 9.01 6.01
CA PRO A 689 -15.14 9.54 7.05
C PRO A 689 -15.70 10.93 6.70
N ILE A 690 -16.96 11.22 7.10
CA ILE A 690 -17.63 12.51 6.87
C ILE A 690 -16.99 13.71 7.55
N GLY A 691 -15.88 13.49 8.26
CA GLY A 691 -15.06 14.53 8.87
C GLY A 691 -13.88 13.95 9.63
N LYS A 692 -12.83 14.78 9.78
CA LYS A 692 -11.55 14.38 10.38
C LYS A 692 -11.55 14.33 11.91
N THR A 693 -12.63 14.78 12.57
CA THR A 693 -12.70 14.89 14.03
C THR A 693 -13.78 13.96 14.59
N THR A 694 -13.59 13.49 15.81
CA THR A 694 -14.56 12.71 16.59
C THR A 694 -15.90 13.45 16.83
N ARG A 695 -15.93 14.77 16.58
CA ARG A 695 -17.12 15.63 16.69
C ARG A 695 -17.97 15.68 15.43
N SER A 696 -17.46 15.19 14.30
CA SER A 696 -18.25 15.07 13.07
C SER A 696 -19.30 13.97 13.25
N ASN A 697 -20.53 14.23 12.85
CA ASN A 697 -21.65 13.31 12.98
C ASN A 697 -22.69 13.51 11.85
N PRO A 698 -23.59 12.56 11.61
CA PRO A 698 -24.56 12.62 10.53
C PRO A 698 -25.46 13.86 10.57
N VAL A 699 -25.98 14.23 11.75
CA VAL A 699 -26.92 15.36 11.88
C VAL A 699 -26.29 16.71 11.56
N THR A 700 -24.99 16.87 11.87
CA THR A 700 -24.24 18.08 11.52
C THR A 700 -23.94 18.12 10.03
N TYR A 701 -23.59 16.98 9.43
CA TYR A 701 -23.25 16.88 8.02
C TYR A 701 -24.44 17.23 7.12
N VAL A 702 -25.63 16.70 7.39
CA VAL A 702 -26.85 17.07 6.66
C VAL A 702 -27.45 18.43 7.07
N LYS A 703 -26.74 19.19 7.92
CA LYS A 703 -27.14 20.53 8.38
C LYS A 703 -28.51 20.58 9.10
N ALA A 704 -29.00 19.47 9.63
CA ALA A 704 -30.20 19.41 10.46
C ALA A 704 -29.95 19.95 11.87
N TYR A 705 -28.72 19.81 12.37
CA TYR A 705 -28.34 20.27 13.72
C TYR A 705 -28.48 21.78 13.90
N ASP A 706 -28.30 22.57 12.87
CA ASP A 706 -28.44 24.02 12.91
C ASP A 706 -29.87 24.42 13.23
N GLU A 707 -30.87 23.73 12.69
CA GLU A 707 -32.29 23.97 13.02
C GLU A 707 -32.62 23.48 14.43
N ILE A 708 -32.06 22.34 14.86
CA ILE A 708 -32.25 21.81 16.22
C ILE A 708 -31.69 22.79 17.25
N ARG A 709 -30.50 23.34 17.04
CA ARG A 709 -29.88 24.32 17.95
C ARG A 709 -30.70 25.59 18.06
N LYS A 710 -31.28 26.08 16.95
CA LYS A 710 -32.20 27.21 16.99
C LYS A 710 -33.44 26.91 17.79
N LEU A 711 -34.04 25.71 17.55
CA LEU A 711 -35.23 25.27 18.31
C LEU A 711 -35.00 25.25 19.82
N PHE A 712 -33.85 24.81 20.29
CA PHE A 712 -33.49 24.81 21.72
C PHE A 712 -33.22 26.23 22.26
N ALA A 713 -32.61 27.10 21.46
CA ALA A 713 -32.37 28.49 21.84
C ALA A 713 -33.70 29.29 21.95
N ASP A 714 -34.72 28.92 21.20
CA ASP A 714 -36.05 29.54 21.26
C ASP A 714 -36.94 29.06 22.44
N GLN A 715 -36.41 28.14 23.28
CA GLN A 715 -37.20 27.68 24.45
C GLN A 715 -37.24 28.74 25.59
N PRO A 716 -38.32 28.82 26.37
CA PRO A 716 -38.48 29.81 27.42
C PRO A 716 -37.32 29.86 28.41
N LEU A 717 -36.82 28.70 28.85
CA LEU A 717 -35.69 28.62 29.79
C LEU A 717 -34.40 29.14 29.14
N SER A 718 -34.19 28.88 27.83
CA SER A 718 -33.03 29.42 27.10
C SER A 718 -33.05 30.94 27.09
N HIS A 719 -34.21 31.58 26.87
CA HIS A 719 -34.35 33.03 26.92
C HIS A 719 -34.04 33.60 28.30
N GLN A 720 -34.52 32.93 29.38
CA GLN A 720 -34.26 33.34 30.78
C GLN A 720 -32.75 33.24 31.09
N MET A 721 -32.06 32.21 30.61
CA MET A 721 -30.63 31.98 30.85
C MET A 721 -29.73 32.73 29.86
N GLY A 722 -30.29 33.43 28.88
CA GLY A 722 -29.54 34.13 27.84
C GLY A 722 -28.79 33.18 26.85
N TYR A 723 -29.25 31.96 26.70
CA TYR A 723 -28.62 30.99 25.83
C TYR A 723 -28.90 31.29 24.35
N ARG A 724 -27.85 31.20 23.55
CA ARG A 724 -27.87 31.36 22.09
C ARG A 724 -27.70 29.98 21.43
N PRO A 725 -27.96 29.82 20.14
CA PRO A 725 -27.75 28.56 19.44
C PRO A 725 -26.32 27.98 19.59
N THR A 726 -25.33 28.83 19.87
CA THR A 726 -23.93 28.43 20.13
C THR A 726 -23.75 27.65 21.43
N HIS A 727 -24.59 27.86 22.44
CA HIS A 727 -24.54 27.12 23.71
C HIS A 727 -24.99 25.65 23.53
N PHE A 728 -25.82 25.37 22.53
CA PHE A 728 -26.26 24.02 22.18
C PHE A 728 -25.34 23.36 21.13
N SER A 729 -24.11 23.87 20.97
CA SER A 729 -23.10 23.31 20.10
C SER A 729 -22.00 22.62 20.90
N PHE A 730 -21.72 21.37 20.62
CA PHE A 730 -20.56 20.65 21.19
C PHE A 730 -19.23 21.07 20.57
N ASN A 731 -19.24 21.87 19.49
CA ASN A 731 -18.04 22.41 18.83
C ASN A 731 -17.61 23.77 19.38
N SER A 732 -18.54 24.55 19.92
CA SER A 732 -18.30 25.94 20.37
C SER A 732 -18.16 25.99 21.88
N GLU A 733 -17.39 26.93 22.38
CA GLU A 733 -17.32 27.26 23.84
C GLU A 733 -18.64 27.85 24.33
N GLY A 734 -18.90 27.68 25.63
CA GLY A 734 -20.09 28.18 26.29
C GLY A 734 -20.95 27.07 26.84
N GLY A 735 -21.46 26.13 26.06
CA GLY A 735 -22.34 25.06 26.56
C GLY A 735 -21.74 23.66 26.55
N ARG A 736 -20.61 23.44 25.84
CA ARG A 736 -19.94 22.15 25.84
C ARG A 736 -19.21 21.84 27.15
N CYS A 737 -19.06 20.57 27.50
CA CYS A 737 -18.19 20.14 28.58
C CYS A 737 -16.75 20.61 28.31
N GLU A 738 -16.12 21.22 29.31
CA GLU A 738 -14.78 21.80 29.17
C GLU A 738 -13.68 20.74 29.18
N GLU A 739 -13.85 19.64 29.94
CA GLU A 739 -12.89 18.57 30.06
C GLU A 739 -12.75 17.80 28.74
N CYS A 740 -13.84 17.22 28.25
CA CYS A 740 -13.79 16.48 26.93
C CYS A 740 -13.98 17.40 25.73
N LYS A 741 -14.12 18.71 25.92
CA LYS A 741 -14.34 19.71 24.84
C LYS A 741 -15.48 19.36 23.90
N GLY A 742 -16.51 18.67 24.39
CA GLY A 742 -17.70 18.26 23.65
C GLY A 742 -17.57 16.91 22.92
N GLU A 743 -16.51 16.13 23.15
CA GLU A 743 -16.36 14.80 22.54
C GLU A 743 -17.14 13.71 23.30
N GLY A 744 -17.38 13.90 24.59
CA GLY A 744 -18.01 12.92 25.48
C GLY A 744 -17.05 11.84 25.96
N VAL A 745 -15.88 11.73 25.35
CA VAL A 745 -14.80 10.81 25.68
C VAL A 745 -13.49 11.57 25.85
N VAL A 746 -12.58 11.03 26.65
CA VAL A 746 -11.20 11.49 26.78
C VAL A 746 -10.31 10.44 26.14
N THR A 747 -9.53 10.83 25.15
CA THR A 747 -8.60 9.94 24.45
C THR A 747 -7.22 10.02 25.10
N VAL A 748 -6.75 8.90 25.62
CA VAL A 748 -5.38 8.76 26.15
C VAL A 748 -4.53 8.12 25.07
N SER A 749 -3.60 8.92 24.50
CA SER A 749 -2.68 8.42 23.47
C SER A 749 -1.63 7.52 24.10
N MET A 750 -1.46 6.32 23.53
CA MET A 750 -0.50 5.33 23.95
C MET A 750 0.60 5.21 22.91
N GLN A 751 1.88 5.44 23.29
CA GLN A 751 3.02 5.47 22.35
C GLN A 751 3.22 4.19 21.54
N PHE A 752 2.77 3.03 22.02
CA PHE A 752 3.01 1.71 21.41
C PHE A 752 1.74 0.87 21.19
N MET A 753 0.55 1.42 21.47
CA MET A 753 -0.74 0.74 21.34
C MET A 753 -1.78 1.70 20.78
N SER A 754 -2.93 1.18 20.36
CA SER A 754 -4.07 2.01 19.96
C SER A 754 -4.53 2.91 21.11
N ASP A 755 -4.89 4.15 20.79
CA ASP A 755 -5.39 5.12 21.76
C ASP A 755 -6.58 4.57 22.58
N LEU A 756 -6.54 4.76 23.88
CA LEU A 756 -7.62 4.33 24.78
C LEU A 756 -8.64 5.47 24.91
N GLN A 757 -9.90 5.19 24.59
CA GLN A 757 -11.00 6.11 24.78
C GLN A 757 -11.75 5.77 26.07
N MET A 758 -11.84 6.73 27.00
CA MET A 758 -12.60 6.62 28.25
C MET A 758 -13.75 7.60 28.24
N VAL A 759 -14.89 7.21 28.82
CA VAL A 759 -16.01 8.12 28.99
C VAL A 759 -15.59 9.29 29.92
N CYS A 760 -15.86 10.50 29.50
CA CYS A 760 -15.52 11.69 30.30
C CYS A 760 -16.22 11.66 31.66
N GLU A 761 -15.45 11.79 32.74
CA GLU A 761 -15.97 11.72 34.11
C GLU A 761 -16.88 12.92 34.47
N SER A 762 -16.58 14.12 33.96
CA SER A 762 -17.37 15.33 34.25
C SER A 762 -18.75 15.30 33.59
N CYS A 763 -18.86 14.92 32.35
CA CYS A 763 -20.14 14.95 31.62
C CYS A 763 -20.79 13.57 31.49
N HIS A 764 -20.13 12.50 31.92
CA HIS A 764 -20.60 11.11 31.78
C HIS A 764 -21.03 10.75 30.33
N GLY A 765 -20.28 11.22 29.36
CA GLY A 765 -20.57 11.02 27.95
C GLY A 765 -21.57 11.99 27.31
N ARG A 766 -22.19 12.89 28.10
CA ARG A 766 -23.28 13.75 27.62
C ARG A 766 -22.86 14.98 26.83
N ARG A 767 -21.55 15.23 26.69
CA ARG A 767 -20.93 16.28 25.85
C ARG A 767 -21.17 17.73 26.25
N PHE A 768 -22.22 18.03 27.04
CA PHE A 768 -22.64 19.36 27.43
C PHE A 768 -22.53 19.57 28.96
N LYS A 769 -22.54 20.84 29.37
CA LYS A 769 -22.69 21.24 30.78
C LYS A 769 -24.09 20.88 31.28
N ASN A 770 -24.22 20.58 32.57
CA ASN A 770 -25.50 20.19 33.15
C ASN A 770 -26.57 21.28 33.00
N ASP A 771 -26.21 22.54 33.15
CA ASP A 771 -27.13 23.68 33.04
C ASP A 771 -27.80 23.77 31.65
N VAL A 772 -27.02 23.45 30.59
CA VAL A 772 -27.53 23.41 29.20
C VAL A 772 -28.48 22.24 29.00
N LEU A 773 -28.27 21.13 29.72
CA LEU A 773 -29.12 19.94 29.67
C LEU A 773 -30.46 20.10 30.38
N GLU A 774 -30.63 21.16 31.17
CA GLU A 774 -31.93 21.48 31.79
C GLU A 774 -32.94 22.02 30.78
N VAL A 775 -32.46 22.58 29.66
CA VAL A 775 -33.33 23.03 28.57
C VAL A 775 -33.89 21.81 27.84
N THR A 776 -35.20 21.72 27.77
CA THR A 776 -35.89 20.60 27.11
C THR A 776 -36.87 21.08 26.05
N TYR A 777 -37.04 20.27 25.02
CA TYR A 777 -38.09 20.41 23.99
C TYR A 777 -38.89 19.10 23.96
N LYS A 778 -40.21 19.19 24.15
CA LYS A 778 -41.10 18.02 24.29
C LYS A 778 -40.57 16.99 25.34
N GLY A 779 -40.00 17.50 26.45
CA GLY A 779 -39.47 16.66 27.52
C GLY A 779 -38.12 15.99 27.23
N LYS A 780 -37.42 16.36 26.15
CA LYS A 780 -36.12 15.84 25.79
C LYS A 780 -35.09 16.96 25.73
N ASN A 781 -33.90 16.74 26.32
CA ASN A 781 -32.77 17.65 26.24
C ASN A 781 -31.96 17.43 24.96
N ILE A 782 -31.01 18.34 24.70
CA ILE A 782 -30.21 18.30 23.46
C ILE A 782 -29.38 17.01 23.30
N TRP A 783 -28.86 16.45 24.40
CA TRP A 783 -28.11 15.19 24.36
C TRP A 783 -29.03 14.01 24.04
N GLU A 784 -30.22 13.95 24.65
CA GLU A 784 -31.20 12.89 24.36
C GLU A 784 -31.65 12.92 22.90
N ILE A 785 -31.74 14.10 22.29
CA ILE A 785 -32.01 14.23 20.84
C ILE A 785 -30.86 13.66 20.02
N LEU A 786 -29.59 13.93 20.37
CA LEU A 786 -28.43 13.37 19.67
C LEU A 786 -28.32 11.84 19.81
N GLU A 787 -28.86 11.27 20.91
CA GLU A 787 -28.91 9.82 21.13
C GLU A 787 -30.07 9.13 20.39
N MET A 788 -31.03 9.89 19.83
CA MET A 788 -32.09 9.32 19.00
C MET A 788 -31.51 8.79 17.69
N THR A 789 -32.07 7.69 17.23
CA THR A 789 -31.87 7.25 15.84
C THR A 789 -32.57 8.19 14.86
N VAL A 790 -32.15 8.18 13.59
CA VAL A 790 -32.81 8.97 12.52
C VAL A 790 -34.31 8.67 12.48
N ASN A 791 -34.73 7.39 12.57
CA ASN A 791 -36.15 7.02 12.59
C ASN A 791 -36.90 7.66 13.76
N GLN A 792 -36.33 7.56 14.98
CA GLN A 792 -36.93 8.16 16.18
C GLN A 792 -37.00 9.68 16.09
N ALA A 793 -35.98 10.32 15.55
CA ALA A 793 -35.93 11.76 15.37
C ALA A 793 -36.98 12.23 14.36
N VAL A 794 -37.17 11.52 13.24
CA VAL A 794 -38.21 11.81 12.24
C VAL A 794 -39.61 11.69 12.89
N GLU A 795 -39.86 10.66 13.69
CA GLU A 795 -41.11 10.50 14.41
C GLU A 795 -41.31 11.59 15.48
N PHE A 796 -40.27 11.93 16.25
CA PHE A 796 -40.28 12.95 17.29
C PHE A 796 -40.63 14.35 16.78
N PHE A 797 -40.06 14.70 15.59
CA PHE A 797 -40.29 15.99 14.93
C PHE A 797 -41.46 15.96 13.92
N SER A 798 -42.36 14.99 13.99
CA SER A 798 -43.44 14.78 13.01
C SER A 798 -44.62 15.75 13.17
N SER A 799 -44.61 16.70 14.11
CA SER A 799 -45.65 17.71 14.22
C SER A 799 -45.59 18.70 13.05
N ASN A 800 -46.72 19.36 12.80
CA ASN A 800 -46.85 20.26 11.65
C ASN A 800 -46.19 21.65 11.84
N GLU A 801 -45.33 21.82 12.85
CA GLU A 801 -44.60 23.07 13.07
C GLU A 801 -43.55 23.35 11.96
N PRO A 802 -43.43 24.62 11.51
CA PRO A 802 -42.51 24.95 10.39
C PRO A 802 -41.05 24.57 10.64
N VAL A 803 -40.57 24.65 11.91
CA VAL A 803 -39.18 24.30 12.26
C VAL A 803 -38.99 22.79 12.23
N GLU A 804 -39.93 22.03 12.77
CA GLU A 804 -39.86 20.57 12.77
C GLU A 804 -39.93 20.03 11.33
N ARG A 805 -40.79 20.59 10.44
CA ARG A 805 -40.80 20.21 9.04
C ARG A 805 -39.43 20.40 8.34
N ARG A 806 -38.71 21.50 8.66
CA ARG A 806 -37.36 21.72 8.14
C ARG A 806 -36.37 20.69 8.66
N ILE A 807 -36.46 20.29 9.93
CA ILE A 807 -35.61 19.25 10.52
C ILE A 807 -35.91 17.92 9.84
N VAL A 808 -37.17 17.50 9.78
CA VAL A 808 -37.58 16.22 9.13
C VAL A 808 -37.14 16.17 7.68
N ARG A 809 -37.30 17.23 6.92
CA ARG A 809 -36.89 17.31 5.51
C ARG A 809 -35.39 17.08 5.32
N LYS A 810 -34.55 17.51 6.26
CA LYS A 810 -33.11 17.26 6.21
C LYS A 810 -32.73 15.87 6.72
N LEU A 811 -33.55 15.24 7.58
CA LEU A 811 -33.32 13.90 8.12
C LEU A 811 -33.88 12.78 7.24
N GLU A 812 -34.98 13.04 6.53
CA GLU A 812 -35.68 12.05 5.70
C GLU A 812 -34.78 11.38 4.64
N PRO A 813 -33.86 12.10 3.95
CA PRO A 813 -32.91 11.47 3.04
C PRO A 813 -31.99 10.44 3.70
N LEU A 814 -31.64 10.63 4.99
CA LEU A 814 -30.87 9.62 5.74
C LEU A 814 -31.68 8.32 5.90
N ARG A 815 -32.98 8.41 6.11
CA ARG A 815 -33.88 7.25 6.18
C ARG A 815 -34.00 6.56 4.83
N GLN A 816 -34.13 7.34 3.74
CA GLN A 816 -34.27 6.83 2.37
C GLN A 816 -33.05 6.04 1.92
N VAL A 817 -31.84 6.47 2.30
CA VAL A 817 -30.60 5.73 1.99
C VAL A 817 -30.34 4.54 2.94
N GLY A 818 -31.31 4.19 3.82
CA GLY A 818 -31.22 3.05 4.71
C GLY A 818 -30.45 3.28 6.01
N LEU A 819 -30.20 4.56 6.42
CA LEU A 819 -29.50 4.92 7.65
C LEU A 819 -30.44 5.28 8.82
N GLY A 820 -31.69 4.80 8.79
CA GLY A 820 -32.69 5.08 9.82
C GLY A 820 -32.31 4.63 11.23
N TYR A 821 -31.40 3.67 11.37
CA TYR A 821 -30.91 3.10 12.63
C TYR A 821 -29.76 3.89 13.26
N VAL A 822 -29.05 4.73 12.50
CA VAL A 822 -27.89 5.49 12.95
C VAL A 822 -28.34 6.58 13.91
N LYS A 823 -27.60 6.81 15.00
CA LYS A 823 -27.87 7.89 15.95
C LYS A 823 -27.46 9.23 15.35
N LEU A 824 -28.25 10.27 15.61
CA LEU A 824 -27.98 11.63 15.11
C LEU A 824 -26.59 12.13 15.51
N GLY A 825 -26.19 11.89 16.76
CA GLY A 825 -24.91 12.30 17.33
C GLY A 825 -23.79 11.25 17.22
N GLN A 826 -23.95 10.18 16.44
CA GLN A 826 -22.92 9.16 16.28
C GLN A 826 -21.65 9.74 15.66
N SER A 827 -20.49 9.46 16.27
CA SER A 827 -19.21 9.96 15.73
C SER A 827 -18.91 9.37 14.35
N SER A 828 -18.38 10.20 13.47
CA SER A 828 -17.94 9.76 12.12
C SER A 828 -16.89 8.65 12.16
N SER A 829 -16.08 8.59 13.22
CA SER A 829 -15.07 7.55 13.40
C SER A 829 -15.64 6.17 13.72
N THR A 830 -16.93 6.10 14.11
CA THR A 830 -17.64 4.84 14.42
C THR A 830 -18.56 4.39 13.28
N LEU A 831 -18.65 5.18 12.22
CA LEU A 831 -19.39 4.81 11.01
C LEU A 831 -18.50 3.95 10.11
N SER A 832 -19.10 2.93 9.49
CA SER A 832 -18.42 2.20 8.42
C SER A 832 -18.20 3.08 7.19
N GLY A 833 -17.27 2.69 6.29
CA GLY A 833 -17.04 3.41 5.04
C GLY A 833 -18.31 3.55 4.20
N GLY A 834 -19.11 2.49 4.07
CA GLY A 834 -20.38 2.52 3.37
C GLY A 834 -21.46 3.39 4.04
N GLU A 835 -21.51 3.42 5.38
CA GLU A 835 -22.40 4.35 6.12
C GLU A 835 -22.01 5.80 5.89
N SER A 836 -20.71 6.12 5.94
CA SER A 836 -20.17 7.45 5.66
C SER A 836 -20.53 7.93 4.25
N GLN A 837 -20.41 7.05 3.26
CA GLN A 837 -20.77 7.33 1.88
C GLN A 837 -22.27 7.59 1.71
N ARG A 838 -23.13 6.80 2.36
CA ARG A 838 -24.58 7.01 2.36
C ARG A 838 -25.00 8.30 3.06
N VAL A 839 -24.29 8.74 4.11
CA VAL A 839 -24.54 10.07 4.72
C VAL A 839 -24.23 11.18 3.71
N LYS A 840 -23.13 11.06 2.93
CA LYS A 840 -22.79 12.00 1.85
C LYS A 840 -23.89 12.02 0.78
N LEU A 841 -24.37 10.86 0.34
CA LEU A 841 -25.47 10.74 -0.61
C LEU A 841 -26.76 11.39 -0.08
N ALA A 842 -27.13 11.15 1.19
CA ALA A 842 -28.28 11.75 1.81
C ALA A 842 -28.22 13.29 1.83
N TYR A 843 -27.02 13.86 2.05
CA TYR A 843 -26.84 15.31 1.97
C TYR A 843 -27.19 15.84 0.58
N PHE A 844 -26.71 15.23 -0.49
CA PHE A 844 -27.02 15.67 -1.86
C PHE A 844 -28.51 15.51 -2.20
N LEU A 845 -29.13 14.43 -1.74
CA LEU A 845 -30.57 14.24 -1.87
C LEU A 845 -31.40 15.28 -1.10
N SER A 846 -30.85 15.88 -0.05
CA SER A 846 -31.51 16.93 0.76
C SER A 846 -31.52 18.31 0.08
N LEU A 847 -30.71 18.54 -0.97
CA LEU A 847 -30.62 19.81 -1.67
C LEU A 847 -31.84 20.01 -2.58
N GLU A 848 -32.53 21.16 -2.46
CA GLU A 848 -33.77 21.44 -3.21
C GLU A 848 -33.56 21.84 -4.67
N LYS A 849 -32.51 22.62 -4.89
CA LYS A 849 -32.10 23.09 -6.21
C LYS A 849 -30.62 22.79 -6.35
N ALA A 850 -30.31 21.79 -7.13
CA ALA A 850 -28.94 21.48 -7.50
C ALA A 850 -28.82 21.69 -9.02
N GLU A 851 -27.77 22.40 -9.41
CA GLU A 851 -27.35 22.49 -10.81
C GLU A 851 -26.92 21.12 -11.31
N PRO A 852 -27.01 20.84 -12.64
CA PRO A 852 -26.58 19.56 -13.20
C PRO A 852 -25.18 19.20 -12.72
N THR A 853 -25.07 18.09 -12.00
CA THR A 853 -23.84 17.64 -11.32
C THR A 853 -23.52 16.22 -11.74
N ILE A 854 -22.24 15.91 -11.91
CA ILE A 854 -21.76 14.53 -12.02
C ILE A 854 -21.40 14.02 -10.63
N PHE A 855 -22.12 12.98 -10.20
CA PHE A 855 -21.79 12.24 -8.98
C PHE A 855 -21.00 10.99 -9.32
N ILE A 856 -19.82 10.86 -8.71
CA ILE A 856 -18.95 9.71 -8.87
C ILE A 856 -18.93 8.95 -7.54
N PHE A 857 -19.32 7.68 -7.56
CA PHE A 857 -19.32 6.80 -6.39
C PHE A 857 -18.25 5.71 -6.55
N ASP A 858 -17.45 5.52 -5.52
CA ASP A 858 -16.41 4.50 -5.48
C ASP A 858 -16.87 3.35 -4.57
N GLU A 859 -17.17 2.19 -5.18
CA GLU A 859 -17.63 0.96 -4.53
C GLU A 859 -18.76 1.18 -3.51
N PRO A 860 -19.91 1.77 -3.91
CA PRO A 860 -20.97 2.15 -2.96
C PRO A 860 -21.73 0.97 -2.34
N THR A 861 -21.55 -0.25 -2.82
CA THR A 861 -22.19 -1.45 -2.25
C THR A 861 -21.40 -2.10 -1.13
N THR A 862 -20.22 -1.57 -0.80
CA THR A 862 -19.38 -2.08 0.28
C THR A 862 -20.15 -2.18 1.60
N GLY A 863 -20.15 -3.38 2.21
CA GLY A 863 -20.84 -3.65 3.47
C GLY A 863 -22.37 -3.64 3.39
N LEU A 864 -22.96 -3.66 2.17
CA LEU A 864 -24.38 -3.65 1.97
C LEU A 864 -24.95 -5.04 1.70
N HIS A 865 -26.04 -5.34 2.39
CA HIS A 865 -26.87 -6.49 2.08
C HIS A 865 -27.69 -6.24 0.80
N PHE A 866 -28.11 -7.27 0.07
CA PHE A 866 -28.92 -7.21 -1.15
C PHE A 866 -30.13 -6.25 -1.04
N HIS A 867 -30.82 -6.28 0.09
CA HIS A 867 -31.97 -5.40 0.36
C HIS A 867 -31.57 -3.92 0.42
N ASP A 868 -30.40 -3.60 0.97
CA ASP A 868 -29.89 -2.23 1.07
C ASP A 868 -29.40 -1.74 -0.29
N ILE A 869 -28.86 -2.62 -1.15
CA ILE A 869 -28.48 -2.30 -2.54
C ILE A 869 -29.70 -1.80 -3.35
N ARG A 870 -30.89 -2.42 -3.17
CA ARG A 870 -32.13 -1.96 -3.82
C ARG A 870 -32.42 -0.49 -3.47
N LYS A 871 -32.36 -0.11 -2.19
CA LYS A 871 -32.60 1.27 -1.73
C LYS A 871 -31.55 2.25 -2.28
N LEU A 872 -30.29 1.79 -2.40
CA LEU A 872 -29.22 2.58 -2.98
C LEU A 872 -29.51 2.87 -4.48
N LEU A 873 -29.93 1.88 -5.25
CA LEU A 873 -30.30 2.03 -6.66
C LEU A 873 -31.48 3.01 -6.84
N GLU A 874 -32.50 2.94 -5.98
CA GLU A 874 -33.60 3.90 -5.94
C GLU A 874 -33.11 5.33 -5.68
N SER A 875 -32.08 5.48 -4.84
CA SER A 875 -31.48 6.79 -4.54
C SER A 875 -30.70 7.34 -5.76
N PHE A 876 -29.99 6.49 -6.51
CA PHE A 876 -29.33 6.89 -7.76
C PHE A 876 -30.34 7.30 -8.82
N ASP A 877 -31.44 6.55 -8.96
CA ASP A 877 -32.53 6.91 -9.83
C ASP A 877 -33.14 8.27 -9.49
N ALA A 878 -33.28 8.57 -8.19
CA ALA A 878 -33.78 9.86 -7.73
C ALA A 878 -32.85 11.03 -8.10
N LEU A 879 -31.54 10.83 -8.09
CA LEU A 879 -30.55 11.81 -8.56
C LEU A 879 -30.68 12.04 -10.08
N ILE A 880 -30.76 10.96 -10.86
CA ILE A 880 -30.83 11.04 -12.32
C ILE A 880 -32.14 11.74 -12.77
N ARG A 881 -33.25 11.45 -12.11
CA ARG A 881 -34.55 12.12 -12.39
C ARG A 881 -34.53 13.63 -12.12
N ARG A 882 -33.58 14.11 -11.28
CA ARG A 882 -33.33 15.55 -11.01
C ARG A 882 -32.39 16.18 -12.04
N GLY A 883 -31.90 15.45 -13.04
CA GLY A 883 -31.03 15.95 -14.10
C GLY A 883 -29.55 15.79 -13.79
N HIS A 884 -29.17 14.95 -12.82
CA HIS A 884 -27.78 14.64 -12.51
C HIS A 884 -27.27 13.43 -13.28
N THR A 885 -25.96 13.30 -13.39
CA THR A 885 -25.29 12.14 -13.95
C THR A 885 -24.67 11.32 -12.81
N VAL A 886 -24.80 10.00 -12.89
CA VAL A 886 -24.25 9.07 -11.88
C VAL A 886 -23.22 8.16 -12.54
N ILE A 887 -21.99 8.19 -12.05
CA ILE A 887 -20.91 7.31 -12.46
C ILE A 887 -20.51 6.48 -11.24
N ILE A 888 -20.41 5.16 -11.40
CA ILE A 888 -20.16 4.23 -10.31
C ILE A 888 -18.98 3.34 -10.66
N ILE A 889 -17.98 3.26 -9.80
CA ILE A 889 -16.95 2.22 -9.88
C ILE A 889 -17.47 1.04 -9.08
N GLU A 890 -17.72 -0.11 -9.72
CA GLU A 890 -18.36 -1.24 -9.05
C GLU A 890 -17.99 -2.61 -9.63
N HIS A 891 -18.13 -3.63 -8.77
CA HIS A 891 -17.96 -5.04 -9.10
C HIS A 891 -19.24 -5.87 -8.88
N ASN A 892 -20.20 -5.33 -8.16
CA ASN A 892 -21.45 -6.02 -7.82
C ASN A 892 -22.33 -6.19 -9.06
N MET A 893 -22.62 -7.45 -9.44
CA MET A 893 -23.37 -7.78 -10.65
C MET A 893 -24.81 -7.27 -10.61
N ASP A 894 -25.43 -7.14 -9.43
CA ASP A 894 -26.77 -6.59 -9.27
C ASP A 894 -26.84 -5.09 -9.56
N VAL A 895 -25.76 -4.35 -9.32
CA VAL A 895 -25.64 -2.94 -9.73
C VAL A 895 -25.34 -2.83 -11.23
N ILE A 896 -24.40 -3.65 -11.71
CA ILE A 896 -23.96 -3.62 -13.11
C ILE A 896 -25.15 -3.93 -14.06
N LYS A 897 -25.98 -4.94 -13.73
CA LYS A 897 -27.16 -5.28 -14.55
C LYS A 897 -28.21 -4.16 -14.60
N CYS A 898 -28.22 -3.24 -13.63
CA CYS A 898 -29.15 -2.11 -13.56
C CYS A 898 -28.61 -0.85 -14.29
N ALA A 899 -27.35 -0.83 -14.74
CA ALA A 899 -26.74 0.31 -15.40
C ALA A 899 -27.35 0.62 -16.77
N ASP A 900 -27.34 1.89 -17.19
CA ASP A 900 -27.69 2.31 -18.55
C ASP A 900 -26.51 2.10 -19.50
N ASN A 901 -25.28 2.29 -18.99
CA ASN A 901 -24.03 2.08 -19.72
C ASN A 901 -22.98 1.44 -18.81
N VAL A 902 -22.21 0.51 -19.35
CA VAL A 902 -21.12 -0.18 -18.63
C VAL A 902 -19.83 0.04 -19.41
N ILE A 903 -18.77 0.36 -18.69
CA ILE A 903 -17.40 0.50 -19.20
C ILE A 903 -16.57 -0.58 -18.50
N ASP A 904 -16.14 -1.59 -19.26
CA ASP A 904 -15.33 -2.69 -18.73
C ASP A 904 -13.88 -2.53 -19.11
N LEU A 905 -13.01 -2.45 -18.09
CA LEU A 905 -11.56 -2.28 -18.23
C LEU A 905 -10.84 -3.59 -17.91
N GLY A 906 -9.87 -3.93 -18.73
CA GLY A 906 -9.09 -5.15 -18.55
C GLY A 906 -8.01 -5.33 -19.61
N PRO A 907 -7.81 -6.60 -20.06
CA PRO A 907 -8.43 -7.84 -19.55
C PRO A 907 -7.91 -8.28 -18.19
N GLU A 908 -6.68 -7.90 -17.83
CA GLU A 908 -6.00 -8.27 -16.59
C GLU A 908 -5.71 -7.05 -15.72
N GLY A 909 -5.04 -7.24 -14.57
CA GLY A 909 -4.52 -6.16 -13.72
C GLY A 909 -3.08 -5.75 -14.05
N GLY A 910 -2.65 -4.58 -13.54
CA GLY A 910 -1.30 -4.06 -13.72
C GLY A 910 -0.96 -3.71 -15.17
N GLU A 911 0.25 -4.04 -15.64
CA GLU A 911 0.73 -3.71 -16.99
C GLU A 911 -0.07 -4.38 -18.12
N ARG A 912 -0.73 -5.50 -17.85
CA ARG A 912 -1.59 -6.20 -18.81
C ARG A 912 -3.05 -5.73 -18.77
N GLY A 913 -3.35 -4.74 -17.94
CA GLY A 913 -4.62 -4.05 -17.85
C GLY A 913 -4.63 -2.73 -18.60
N GLY A 914 -5.53 -1.84 -18.25
CA GLY A 914 -5.57 -0.47 -18.78
C GLY A 914 -6.18 -0.32 -20.16
N HIS A 915 -6.72 -1.38 -20.75
CA HIS A 915 -7.42 -1.34 -22.03
C HIS A 915 -8.93 -1.29 -21.82
N LEU A 916 -9.64 -0.66 -22.77
CA LEU A 916 -11.08 -0.72 -22.84
C LEU A 916 -11.49 -2.03 -23.52
N VAL A 917 -12.06 -2.97 -22.74
CA VAL A 917 -12.51 -4.27 -23.27
C VAL A 917 -13.82 -4.11 -24.05
N VAL A 918 -14.81 -3.48 -23.40
CA VAL A 918 -16.11 -3.23 -24.01
C VAL A 918 -16.79 -2.03 -23.34
N CYS A 919 -17.58 -1.27 -24.11
CA CYS A 919 -18.40 -0.18 -23.61
C CYS A 919 -19.79 -0.28 -24.27
N GLY A 920 -20.86 -0.30 -23.47
CA GLY A 920 -22.22 -0.42 -23.97
C GLY A 920 -23.22 -0.78 -22.89
N THR A 921 -24.40 -1.26 -23.28
CA THR A 921 -25.41 -1.72 -22.33
C THR A 921 -24.97 -3.02 -21.65
N PRO A 922 -25.52 -3.35 -20.47
CA PRO A 922 -25.20 -4.62 -19.80
C PRO A 922 -25.35 -5.85 -20.70
N GLU A 923 -26.36 -5.87 -21.58
CA GLU A 923 -26.59 -6.96 -22.53
C GLU A 923 -25.46 -7.05 -23.57
N GLN A 924 -24.93 -5.92 -24.03
CA GLN A 924 -23.80 -5.88 -24.97
C GLN A 924 -22.52 -6.38 -24.31
N VAL A 925 -22.32 -6.01 -23.04
CA VAL A 925 -21.18 -6.48 -22.25
C VAL A 925 -21.26 -7.99 -22.00
N ALA A 926 -22.45 -8.51 -21.67
CA ALA A 926 -22.68 -9.95 -21.48
C ALA A 926 -22.42 -10.77 -22.76
N ALA A 927 -22.65 -10.17 -23.95
CA ALA A 927 -22.36 -10.80 -25.23
C ALA A 927 -20.87 -10.75 -25.63
N CYS A 928 -20.01 -10.01 -24.92
CA CYS A 928 -18.58 -9.91 -25.24
C CYS A 928 -17.79 -11.07 -24.64
N PRO A 929 -17.19 -11.97 -25.43
CA PRO A 929 -16.49 -13.15 -24.91
C PRO A 929 -15.17 -12.81 -24.21
N GLU A 930 -14.57 -11.64 -24.48
CA GLU A 930 -13.32 -11.17 -23.89
C GLU A 930 -13.55 -10.56 -22.50
N SER A 931 -14.80 -10.17 -22.19
CA SER A 931 -15.16 -9.57 -20.91
C SER A 931 -15.32 -10.63 -19.82
N TYR A 932 -14.49 -10.57 -18.79
CA TYR A 932 -14.73 -11.38 -17.58
C TYR A 932 -16.03 -10.96 -16.88
N THR A 933 -16.27 -9.66 -16.76
CA THR A 933 -17.54 -9.12 -16.23
C THR A 933 -18.74 -9.64 -17.01
N GLY A 934 -18.65 -9.66 -18.34
CA GLY A 934 -19.72 -10.14 -19.21
C GLY A 934 -20.13 -11.59 -18.95
N ARG A 935 -19.16 -12.46 -18.64
CA ARG A 935 -19.45 -13.88 -18.33
C ARG A 935 -20.32 -14.04 -17.09
N PHE A 936 -19.96 -13.34 -15.98
CA PHE A 936 -20.75 -13.38 -14.74
C PHE A 936 -22.07 -12.62 -14.86
N LEU A 937 -22.10 -11.54 -15.66
CA LEU A 937 -23.29 -10.74 -15.88
C LEU A 937 -24.35 -11.52 -16.66
N ALA A 938 -23.97 -12.37 -17.62
CA ALA A 938 -24.88 -13.20 -18.40
C ALA A 938 -25.72 -14.16 -17.52
N GLU A 939 -25.23 -14.54 -16.35
CA GLU A 939 -25.95 -15.40 -15.39
C GLU A 939 -27.03 -14.63 -14.60
N LYS A 940 -26.95 -13.28 -14.60
CA LYS A 940 -27.80 -12.39 -13.80
C LYS A 940 -28.80 -11.59 -14.63
N LEU A 941 -28.66 -11.55 -15.98
CA LEU A 941 -29.58 -10.96 -16.95
C LEU A 941 -30.64 -11.97 -17.35
#